data_4bcc689a29159cd478c6795a34b63045
#
_entry.id   4bcc689a29159cd478c6795a34b63045
#
_cell.length_a   1.000
_cell.length_b   1.000
_cell.length_c   1.000
_cell.angle_alpha   90.00
_cell.angle_beta   90.00
_cell.angle_gamma   90.00
#
_symmetry.space_group_name_H-M   'P 1'
#
loop_
_entity.id
_entity.type
_entity.pdbx_description
1 polymer ?
#
loop_
_entity_poly.entity_id
_entity_poly.type
_entity_poly.pdbx_seq_one_letter_code
_entity_poly.pdbx_strand_id
1 'polypeptide(L)'
;MLSGFLGAAASPGSVLSADAWNPEASSPPAAGMQIPLPTPSFKGTIGTTYKDSKSSFPQPVTPPKGAPNVLVVLIDDLGFGGTAAFGGLVPTPNIDKIAAQGLIYNQMHNAALCSPTRAALLSGRNHHQVGMAGITEGATGFPGYNSVWGPDNASFAQVLRGWGYSTAAIGKWHDTPDWETSAAGPFDRWPTGKGFDYFFGFQGGETNQYYPQLYLNTRPVEPSRTPEQDYTLNEDLADHAVAWLREQQSVAPDKPWLMYVAPGAMHAPHHAPKPYIDRFRGKFDMGWDAYRERTFENQKRLGVIPAGTKLTPRPAEIPSWDSRSSDEKRLYTRQMEAFAGFLAQTDEQLGRILDAVARSPNADNTLVILALGDNGASAEGGLTGTLNNMATQNGFPDDVATMVKSIDEIGSPLHENHFSVGWAWAVDTPFQWTKQVASHFGGSRSGFVMCWPARIKARGEVRSQWHHMVDVAPTIYEAVGIPMPDVVDGSRQVPLAGVSMVYSFDDAKAPSRHTTQYFEIFGNRAIYHDGWIASARHGLPWVLLGKKGDFENDTWELYDLGRDFSQADDRAAKEPEKLKEMQARFDEEARKYEVYPLDDRFAERAVVADRPSHTRGRSHFTFFAGTRRVPEGSAPNVKARSHTLTAKIDVPAVGAEGVIIAQGGSAGYSLFVKDGRLNYENNFFGKERDLITASDVLPTGKVTAVFEYTHEDQTFGGGGTGRLLVDGAEVGKARFARVPPMRYGATETFDIGEDAGEAVSATYKGPFPFTGTVDEVMIDLK
;
A
#
# COMPACT_ATOMS: atom_id res chain seq x y z
N MET A 1 -11.86 -46.34 48.92
CA MET A 1 -13.23 -45.99 49.20
C MET A 1 -13.65 -45.00 48.15
N LEU A 2 -14.30 -45.46 47.12
CA LEU A 2 -15.73 -45.45 46.85
C LEU A 2 -16.29 -44.04 46.80
N SER A 3 -16.93 -43.52 45.83
CA SER A 3 -17.77 -43.95 44.68
C SER A 3 -18.14 -42.66 43.96
N GLY A 4 -18.12 -42.48 42.66
CA GLY A 4 -19.17 -42.93 41.77
C GLY A 4 -20.24 -41.86 41.60
N PHE A 5 -20.25 -41.12 40.45
CA PHE A 5 -21.48 -40.59 39.88
C PHE A 5 -21.44 -40.66 38.34
N LEU A 6 -22.50 -41.20 37.86
CA LEU A 6 -22.84 -41.53 36.48
C LEU A 6 -23.14 -40.31 35.63
N GLY A 7 -22.99 -40.52 34.35
CA GLY A 7 -23.16 -39.64 33.24
C GLY A 7 -24.49 -38.90 33.15
N ALA A 8 -24.40 -37.74 32.53
CA ALA A 8 -25.52 -37.08 31.87
C ALA A 8 -25.19 -36.98 30.37
N ALA A 9 -26.05 -37.56 29.58
CA ALA A 9 -25.96 -37.58 28.12
C ALA A 9 -26.02 -36.16 27.56
N ALA A 10 -25.09 -35.85 26.68
CA ALA A 10 -25.13 -34.64 25.86
C ALA A 10 -26.35 -34.75 24.92
N SER A 11 -27.24 -33.80 25.01
CA SER A 11 -28.28 -33.58 24.01
C SER A 11 -27.60 -33.04 22.72
N PRO A 12 -28.04 -33.49 21.53
CA PRO A 12 -27.49 -32.99 20.28
C PRO A 12 -27.84 -31.51 20.12
N GLY A 13 -26.81 -30.67 19.91
CA GLY A 13 -26.97 -29.28 19.60
C GLY A 13 -27.89 -29.09 18.39
N SER A 14 -28.83 -28.19 18.53
CA SER A 14 -29.71 -27.76 17.44
C SER A 14 -28.87 -27.19 16.28
N VAL A 15 -28.86 -27.91 15.18
CA VAL A 15 -28.44 -27.41 13.88
C VAL A 15 -29.37 -26.24 13.55
N LEU A 16 -28.87 -25.02 13.58
CA LEU A 16 -29.59 -23.85 13.07
C LEU A 16 -29.78 -24.06 11.56
N SER A 17 -31.05 -24.21 11.16
CA SER A 17 -31.45 -24.41 9.78
C SER A 17 -31.05 -23.18 8.94
N ALA A 18 -30.67 -23.42 7.69
CA ALA A 18 -30.26 -22.42 6.69
C ALA A 18 -31.38 -21.41 6.30
N ASP A 19 -32.52 -21.44 6.95
CA ASP A 19 -33.71 -20.62 6.63
C ASP A 19 -33.82 -19.32 7.45
N ALA A 20 -32.79 -18.94 8.24
CA ALA A 20 -32.90 -17.82 9.18
C ALA A 20 -32.48 -16.45 8.62
N TRP A 21 -32.03 -16.37 7.37
CA TRP A 21 -31.71 -15.08 6.77
C TRP A 21 -32.70 -14.75 5.65
N ASN A 22 -33.79 -14.09 6.02
CA ASN A 22 -34.70 -13.38 5.12
C ASN A 22 -34.54 -11.89 5.44
N PRO A 23 -33.93 -11.06 4.59
CA PRO A 23 -34.01 -9.61 4.74
C PRO A 23 -35.44 -9.22 4.31
N GLU A 24 -36.42 -9.34 5.21
CA GLU A 24 -37.56 -8.43 5.07
C GLU A 24 -36.94 -7.05 4.92
N ALA A 25 -37.25 -6.37 3.81
CA ALA A 25 -36.75 -5.07 3.47
C ALA A 25 -36.80 -4.19 4.72
N SER A 26 -35.62 -3.96 5.32
CA SER A 26 -35.54 -2.97 6.39
C SER A 26 -36.04 -1.67 5.78
N SER A 27 -37.06 -1.10 6.37
CA SER A 27 -37.58 0.20 5.98
C SER A 27 -36.38 1.13 5.76
N PRO A 28 -36.38 1.98 4.72
CA PRO A 28 -35.29 2.92 4.51
C PRO A 28 -35.03 3.67 5.81
N PRO A 29 -33.77 3.87 6.22
CA PRO A 29 -33.46 4.49 7.51
C PRO A 29 -34.14 5.87 7.56
N ALA A 30 -34.70 6.16 8.72
CA ALA A 30 -35.25 7.50 8.97
C ALA A 30 -34.15 8.54 8.70
N ALA A 31 -34.45 9.58 7.91
CA ALA A 31 -33.53 10.67 7.64
C ALA A 31 -32.95 11.20 8.96
N GLY A 32 -31.60 11.26 9.07
CA GLY A 32 -30.90 11.79 10.23
C GLY A 32 -30.19 10.75 11.11
N MET A 33 -29.91 9.53 10.61
CA MET A 33 -29.12 8.56 11.35
C MET A 33 -27.69 9.07 11.59
N GLN A 34 -27.23 8.97 12.85
CA GLN A 34 -25.86 9.34 13.22
C GLN A 34 -25.16 8.25 14.05
N ILE A 35 -23.85 8.19 13.91
CA ILE A 35 -22.98 7.41 14.80
C ILE A 35 -21.91 8.34 15.39
N PRO A 36 -21.46 8.12 16.64
CA PRO A 36 -21.97 7.08 17.55
C PRO A 36 -23.47 7.29 17.86
N LEU A 37 -24.15 6.17 18.11
CA LEU A 37 -25.55 6.23 18.52
C LEU A 37 -25.68 6.99 19.85
N PRO A 38 -26.76 7.74 20.07
CA PRO A 38 -26.98 8.44 21.32
C PRO A 38 -26.96 7.46 22.53
N THR A 39 -26.41 7.91 23.66
CA THR A 39 -26.43 7.13 24.88
C THR A 39 -27.88 6.77 25.24
N PRO A 40 -28.20 5.47 25.43
CA PRO A 40 -29.55 5.05 25.77
C PRO A 40 -30.02 5.71 27.08
N SER A 41 -31.30 6.09 27.14
CA SER A 41 -31.87 6.62 28.38
C SER A 41 -31.81 5.61 29.50
N PHE A 42 -31.61 6.08 30.73
CA PHE A 42 -31.62 5.25 31.92
C PHE A 42 -32.99 4.54 32.07
N LYS A 43 -32.97 3.21 32.21
CA LYS A 43 -34.17 2.36 32.30
C LYS A 43 -34.45 1.86 33.73
N GLY A 44 -33.69 2.30 34.71
CA GLY A 44 -33.85 1.96 36.12
C GLY A 44 -34.82 2.90 36.85
N THR A 45 -34.80 2.84 38.14
CA THR A 45 -35.55 3.75 39.03
C THR A 45 -34.55 4.39 39.98
N ILE A 46 -34.63 5.70 40.17
CA ILE A 46 -33.80 6.45 41.09
C ILE A 46 -34.68 6.89 42.27
N GLY A 47 -34.43 6.33 43.43
CA GLY A 47 -34.96 6.77 44.72
C GLY A 47 -33.97 7.66 45.47
N THR A 48 -34.22 7.94 46.72
CA THR A 48 -33.33 8.76 47.56
C THR A 48 -32.03 8.03 47.89
N THR A 49 -32.08 6.71 48.00
CA THR A 49 -30.96 5.83 48.30
C THR A 49 -30.85 4.67 47.32
N TYR A 50 -29.69 3.96 47.33
CA TYR A 50 -29.53 2.77 46.51
C TYR A 50 -30.52 1.65 46.89
N LYS A 51 -31.07 1.65 48.12
CA LYS A 51 -32.04 0.65 48.57
C LYS A 51 -33.41 0.83 47.93
N ASP A 52 -33.76 2.06 47.58
CA ASP A 52 -35.03 2.43 46.95
C ASP A 52 -34.85 2.58 45.43
N SER A 53 -33.68 2.24 44.92
CA SER A 53 -33.31 2.41 43.51
C SER A 53 -33.13 1.08 42.80
N LYS A 54 -33.36 1.08 41.48
CA LYS A 54 -33.06 -0.05 40.60
C LYS A 54 -32.05 0.41 39.56
N SER A 55 -30.87 -0.19 39.56
CA SER A 55 -29.85 0.09 38.57
C SER A 55 -30.20 -0.45 37.18
N SER A 56 -29.74 0.21 36.15
CA SER A 56 -29.78 -0.24 34.76
C SER A 56 -28.56 0.26 34.05
N PHE A 57 -27.66 -0.64 33.62
CA PHE A 57 -26.52 -0.27 32.79
C PHE A 57 -26.99 -0.02 31.35
N PRO A 58 -26.45 1.01 30.66
CA PRO A 58 -26.65 1.14 29.23
C PRO A 58 -26.12 -0.11 28.52
N GLN A 59 -26.90 -0.64 27.61
CA GLN A 59 -26.48 -1.79 26.82
C GLN A 59 -25.52 -1.31 25.71
N PRO A 60 -24.48 -2.08 25.41
CA PRO A 60 -23.60 -1.77 24.27
C PRO A 60 -24.38 -1.80 22.95
N VAL A 61 -23.91 -1.06 21.98
CA VAL A 61 -24.41 -1.17 20.61
C VAL A 61 -24.06 -2.57 20.09
N THR A 62 -25.03 -3.24 19.48
CA THR A 62 -24.84 -4.55 18.88
C THR A 62 -25.22 -4.51 17.41
N PRO A 63 -24.46 -5.18 16.54
CA PRO A 63 -24.81 -5.31 15.13
C PRO A 63 -26.15 -6.03 14.94
N PRO A 64 -26.77 -5.95 13.75
CA PRO A 64 -27.96 -6.72 13.43
C PRO A 64 -27.74 -8.23 13.70
N LYS A 65 -28.79 -8.91 14.16
CA LYS A 65 -28.72 -10.35 14.43
C LYS A 65 -28.31 -11.11 13.16
N GLY A 66 -27.30 -11.96 13.28
CA GLY A 66 -26.80 -12.72 12.14
C GLY A 66 -25.85 -11.95 11.20
N ALA A 67 -25.46 -10.73 11.56
CA ALA A 67 -24.47 -9.98 10.80
C ALA A 67 -23.17 -10.78 10.62
N PRO A 68 -22.60 -10.85 9.40
CA PRO A 68 -21.39 -11.65 9.11
C PRO A 68 -20.14 -11.02 9.67
N ASN A 69 -19.11 -11.83 9.89
CA ASN A 69 -17.75 -11.32 9.91
C ASN A 69 -17.34 -10.86 8.51
N VAL A 70 -16.38 -9.93 8.42
CA VAL A 70 -15.89 -9.40 7.14
C VAL A 70 -14.37 -9.46 7.12
N LEU A 71 -13.81 -10.17 6.14
CA LEU A 71 -12.39 -10.14 5.79
C LEU A 71 -12.24 -9.45 4.43
N VAL A 72 -11.50 -8.36 4.38
CA VAL A 72 -11.12 -7.68 3.14
C VAL A 72 -9.62 -7.81 2.96
N VAL A 73 -9.20 -8.44 1.87
CA VAL A 73 -7.78 -8.54 1.47
C VAL A 73 -7.59 -7.68 0.24
N LEU A 74 -6.57 -6.83 0.27
CA LEU A 74 -6.15 -5.99 -0.87
C LEU A 74 -4.68 -6.23 -1.17
N ILE A 75 -4.40 -6.94 -2.28
CA ILE A 75 -3.04 -7.15 -2.78
C ILE A 75 -2.59 -5.89 -3.52
N ASP A 76 -1.34 -5.50 -3.34
CA ASP A 76 -0.73 -4.34 -3.97
C ASP A 76 -0.10 -4.70 -5.33
N ASP A 77 -0.13 -3.83 -6.32
CA ASP A 77 0.60 -3.94 -7.61
C ASP A 77 0.48 -5.30 -8.34
N LEU A 78 -0.62 -6.03 -8.13
CA LEU A 78 -0.84 -7.32 -8.77
C LEU A 78 -1.76 -7.16 -9.99
N GLY A 79 -1.22 -7.36 -11.17
CA GLY A 79 -1.96 -7.28 -12.43
C GLY A 79 -3.06 -8.34 -12.58
N PHE A 80 -4.03 -8.09 -13.46
CA PHE A 80 -5.19 -8.94 -13.69
C PHE A 80 -4.83 -10.42 -13.96
N GLY A 81 -3.77 -10.66 -14.74
CA GLY A 81 -3.25 -11.99 -15.06
C GLY A 81 -2.18 -12.49 -14.09
N GLY A 82 -2.05 -11.92 -12.88
CA GLY A 82 -0.99 -12.27 -11.93
C GLY A 82 -1.21 -13.61 -11.22
N THR A 83 -2.46 -13.93 -10.82
CA THR A 83 -2.79 -15.17 -10.10
C THR A 83 -3.26 -16.30 -11.04
N ALA A 84 -3.10 -17.55 -10.60
CA ALA A 84 -3.54 -18.71 -11.37
C ALA A 84 -5.07 -18.73 -11.58
N ALA A 85 -5.86 -18.26 -10.62
CA ALA A 85 -7.32 -18.09 -10.74
C ALA A 85 -7.71 -17.16 -11.90
N PHE A 86 -6.84 -16.22 -12.28
CA PHE A 86 -7.01 -15.31 -13.44
C PHE A 86 -6.05 -15.63 -14.58
N GLY A 87 -5.59 -16.87 -14.69
CA GLY A 87 -4.83 -17.41 -15.81
C GLY A 87 -3.32 -17.24 -15.72
N GLY A 88 -2.79 -16.59 -14.67
CA GLY A 88 -1.36 -16.38 -14.44
C GLY A 88 -0.57 -17.68 -14.31
N LEU A 89 0.75 -17.59 -14.52
CA LEU A 89 1.62 -18.76 -14.52
C LEU A 89 2.28 -19.04 -13.16
N VAL A 90 2.06 -18.17 -12.18
CA VAL A 90 2.50 -18.38 -10.80
C VAL A 90 1.40 -19.11 -10.03
N PRO A 91 1.65 -20.29 -9.44
CA PRO A 91 0.65 -20.99 -8.63
C PRO A 91 0.29 -20.21 -7.37
N THR A 92 -1.02 -20.03 -7.14
CA THR A 92 -1.58 -19.33 -5.97
C THR A 92 -2.68 -20.17 -5.31
N PRO A 93 -2.34 -21.37 -4.75
CA PRO A 93 -3.33 -22.37 -4.37
C PRO A 93 -4.32 -21.90 -3.30
N ASN A 94 -3.95 -20.96 -2.43
CA ASN A 94 -4.84 -20.46 -1.39
C ASN A 94 -5.87 -19.45 -1.95
N ILE A 95 -5.43 -18.55 -2.84
CA ILE A 95 -6.31 -17.65 -3.59
C ILE A 95 -7.24 -18.47 -4.50
N ASP A 96 -6.71 -19.45 -5.23
CA ASP A 96 -7.47 -20.32 -6.13
C ASP A 96 -8.56 -21.11 -5.38
N LYS A 97 -8.27 -21.56 -4.16
CA LYS A 97 -9.24 -22.24 -3.29
C LYS A 97 -10.44 -21.36 -2.97
N ILE A 98 -10.22 -20.09 -2.62
CA ILE A 98 -11.29 -19.12 -2.34
C ILE A 98 -12.06 -18.77 -3.62
N ALA A 99 -11.37 -18.59 -4.74
CA ALA A 99 -11.98 -18.34 -6.05
C ALA A 99 -12.91 -19.52 -6.46
N ALA A 100 -12.47 -20.75 -6.26
CA ALA A 100 -13.28 -21.94 -6.53
C ALA A 100 -14.50 -22.11 -5.60
N GLN A 101 -14.47 -21.51 -4.43
CA GLN A 101 -15.55 -21.55 -3.44
C GLN A 101 -16.51 -20.37 -3.50
N GLY A 102 -16.17 -19.33 -4.23
CA GLY A 102 -16.88 -18.06 -4.29
C GLY A 102 -17.26 -17.63 -5.70
N LEU A 103 -17.42 -16.33 -5.87
CA LEU A 103 -17.69 -15.65 -7.14
C LEU A 103 -16.44 -14.94 -7.63
N ILE A 104 -16.17 -15.05 -8.93
CA ILE A 104 -15.04 -14.43 -9.60
C ILE A 104 -15.56 -13.24 -10.43
N TYR A 105 -15.16 -12.02 -10.07
CA TYR A 105 -15.55 -10.81 -10.80
C TYR A 105 -14.45 -10.44 -11.78
N ASN A 106 -14.76 -10.44 -13.07
CA ASN A 106 -13.79 -10.16 -14.13
C ASN A 106 -13.87 -8.73 -14.68
N GLN A 107 -14.78 -7.91 -14.16
CA GLN A 107 -14.92 -6.50 -14.50
C GLN A 107 -14.95 -5.63 -13.22
N MET A 108 -14.02 -5.88 -12.32
CA MET A 108 -13.77 -5.01 -11.16
C MET A 108 -12.67 -4.00 -11.54
N HIS A 109 -12.97 -2.73 -11.32
CA HIS A 109 -12.07 -1.63 -11.65
C HIS A 109 -11.59 -0.92 -10.39
N ASN A 110 -10.42 -0.30 -10.51
CA ASN A 110 -9.74 0.44 -9.47
C ASN A 110 -9.33 1.84 -9.98
N ALA A 111 -8.70 2.66 -9.15
CA ALA A 111 -8.26 4.01 -9.53
C ALA A 111 -6.84 4.04 -10.15
N ALA A 112 -6.32 2.91 -10.60
CA ALA A 112 -5.02 2.74 -11.25
C ALA A 112 -3.78 3.18 -10.40
N LEU A 113 -3.97 3.45 -9.10
CA LEU A 113 -2.89 3.82 -8.17
C LEU A 113 -3.30 3.50 -6.73
N CYS A 114 -2.33 3.16 -5.88
CA CYS A 114 -2.55 2.59 -4.54
C CYS A 114 -3.37 3.48 -3.59
N SER A 115 -2.90 4.66 -3.13
CA SER A 115 -3.67 5.53 -2.24
C SER A 115 -5.06 5.88 -2.80
N PRO A 116 -5.21 6.26 -4.08
CA PRO A 116 -6.52 6.52 -4.68
C PRO A 116 -7.48 5.33 -4.58
N THR A 117 -7.00 4.12 -4.85
CA THR A 117 -7.84 2.91 -4.77
C THR A 117 -8.19 2.54 -3.34
N ARG A 118 -7.24 2.67 -2.38
CA ARG A 118 -7.46 2.40 -0.95
C ARG A 118 -8.50 3.35 -0.38
N ALA A 119 -8.37 4.65 -0.64
CA ALA A 119 -9.36 5.66 -0.26
C ALA A 119 -10.75 5.36 -0.86
N ALA A 120 -10.82 4.99 -2.15
CA ALA A 120 -12.07 4.65 -2.82
C ALA A 120 -12.72 3.39 -2.21
N LEU A 121 -11.96 2.33 -1.98
CA LEU A 121 -12.43 1.08 -1.37
C LEU A 121 -12.95 1.30 0.05
N LEU A 122 -12.15 1.97 0.87
CA LEU A 122 -12.45 2.16 2.29
C LEU A 122 -13.62 3.13 2.52
N SER A 123 -13.78 4.15 1.68
CA SER A 123 -14.81 5.17 1.84
C SER A 123 -16.09 4.91 1.04
N GLY A 124 -16.03 4.16 -0.06
CA GLY A 124 -17.12 4.01 -1.04
C GLY A 124 -17.38 5.29 -1.85
N ARG A 125 -16.39 6.18 -1.93
CA ARG A 125 -16.44 7.46 -2.66
C ARG A 125 -15.30 7.54 -3.65
N ASN A 126 -15.47 8.36 -4.68
CA ASN A 126 -14.42 8.59 -5.65
C ASN A 126 -13.19 9.22 -4.97
N HIS A 127 -12.02 8.77 -5.36
CA HIS A 127 -10.75 9.12 -4.72
C HIS A 127 -10.45 10.64 -4.71
N HIS A 128 -10.83 11.40 -5.74
CA HIS A 128 -10.70 12.85 -5.74
C HIS A 128 -11.58 13.51 -4.65
N GLN A 129 -12.81 13.00 -4.41
CA GLN A 129 -13.67 13.52 -3.32
C GLN A 129 -13.05 13.29 -1.93
N VAL A 130 -12.16 12.30 -1.80
CA VAL A 130 -11.43 12.02 -0.57
C VAL A 130 -10.11 12.81 -0.50
N GLY A 131 -9.78 13.57 -1.54
CA GLY A 131 -8.52 14.30 -1.66
C GLY A 131 -7.34 13.44 -2.13
N MET A 132 -7.59 12.21 -2.59
CA MET A 132 -6.57 11.20 -2.93
C MET A 132 -6.44 10.99 -4.44
N ALA A 133 -6.23 12.07 -5.20
CA ALA A 133 -5.96 11.99 -6.65
C ALA A 133 -4.53 11.54 -7.00
N GLY A 134 -3.72 11.23 -6.01
CA GLY A 134 -2.37 10.69 -6.13
C GLY A 134 -1.94 10.03 -4.84
N ILE A 135 -0.69 9.58 -4.77
CA ILE A 135 -0.11 9.04 -3.54
C ILE A 135 0.10 10.16 -2.52
N THR A 136 0.11 9.82 -1.24
CA THR A 136 0.22 10.79 -0.14
C THR A 136 1.52 11.59 -0.19
N GLU A 137 2.60 11.01 -0.70
CA GLU A 137 3.89 11.63 -0.92
C GLU A 137 3.88 12.67 -2.05
N GLY A 138 2.89 12.56 -2.96
CA GLY A 138 2.69 13.45 -4.10
C GLY A 138 1.60 14.52 -3.91
N ALA A 139 1.15 14.78 -2.68
CA ALA A 139 0.11 15.75 -2.40
C ALA A 139 0.41 17.16 -2.96
N THR A 140 -0.63 17.82 -3.50
CA THR A 140 -0.59 19.22 -3.95
C THR A 140 -1.66 20.04 -3.24
N GLY A 141 -1.71 21.36 -3.45
CA GLY A 141 -2.64 22.22 -2.73
C GLY A 141 -4.09 22.26 -3.29
N PHE A 142 -4.41 21.44 -4.29
CA PHE A 142 -5.76 21.40 -4.87
C PHE A 142 -6.68 20.47 -4.09
N PRO A 143 -7.99 20.72 -3.98
CA PRO A 143 -8.92 19.93 -3.15
C PRO A 143 -8.85 18.43 -3.42
N GLY A 144 -8.97 17.98 -4.68
CA GLY A 144 -8.90 16.56 -5.04
C GLY A 144 -7.53 15.93 -4.86
N TYR A 145 -6.45 16.70 -4.63
CA TYR A 145 -5.04 16.27 -4.68
C TYR A 145 -4.26 16.52 -3.39
N ASN A 146 -4.92 16.93 -2.30
CA ASN A 146 -4.25 17.40 -1.09
C ASN A 146 -3.88 16.30 -0.09
N SER A 147 -4.28 15.06 -0.34
CA SER A 147 -4.12 13.88 0.53
C SER A 147 -4.73 14.04 1.93
N VAL A 148 -5.62 15.01 2.12
CA VAL A 148 -6.29 15.28 3.39
C VAL A 148 -7.66 14.62 3.39
N TRP A 149 -7.72 13.38 3.85
CA TRP A 149 -8.97 12.63 3.98
C TRP A 149 -9.89 13.27 5.02
N GLY A 150 -10.94 13.95 4.57
CA GLY A 150 -11.88 14.71 5.40
C GLY A 150 -12.75 13.83 6.31
N PRO A 151 -13.34 14.42 7.37
CA PRO A 151 -14.25 13.71 8.28
C PRO A 151 -15.61 13.39 7.66
N ASP A 152 -15.97 14.04 6.56
CA ASP A 152 -17.18 13.86 5.77
C ASP A 152 -17.15 12.65 4.81
N ASN A 153 -16.04 11.93 4.81
CA ASN A 153 -15.79 10.73 4.03
C ASN A 153 -15.43 9.55 4.95
N ALA A 154 -16.35 9.14 5.83
CA ALA A 154 -16.10 8.06 6.78
C ALA A 154 -15.77 6.74 6.06
N SER A 155 -14.79 6.00 6.62
CA SER A 155 -14.47 4.65 6.18
C SER A 155 -15.56 3.65 6.59
N PHE A 156 -15.64 2.52 5.90
CA PHE A 156 -16.53 1.44 6.34
C PHE A 156 -16.16 0.91 7.74
N ALA A 157 -14.87 1.04 8.15
CA ALA A 157 -14.45 0.61 9.48
C ALA A 157 -15.02 1.54 10.58
N GLN A 158 -15.05 2.87 10.37
CA GLN A 158 -15.69 3.80 11.31
C GLN A 158 -17.18 3.45 11.46
N VAL A 159 -17.85 3.15 10.34
CA VAL A 159 -19.28 2.78 10.36
C VAL A 159 -19.49 1.46 11.09
N LEU A 160 -18.78 0.39 10.76
CA LEU A 160 -18.91 -0.92 11.39
C LEU A 160 -18.56 -0.86 12.89
N ARG A 161 -17.48 -0.16 13.27
CA ARG A 161 -17.12 0.07 14.67
C ARG A 161 -18.26 0.75 15.43
N GLY A 162 -18.86 1.77 14.84
CA GLY A 162 -20.02 2.46 15.40
C GLY A 162 -21.25 1.56 15.61
N TRP A 163 -21.33 0.47 14.84
CA TRP A 163 -22.34 -0.58 14.97
C TRP A 163 -21.88 -1.78 15.83
N GLY A 164 -20.76 -1.67 16.54
CA GLY A 164 -20.33 -2.65 17.52
C GLY A 164 -19.44 -3.77 16.97
N TYR A 165 -18.87 -3.65 15.78
CA TYR A 165 -17.84 -4.58 15.29
C TYR A 165 -16.52 -4.38 16.04
N SER A 166 -15.74 -5.44 16.17
CA SER A 166 -14.30 -5.35 16.40
C SER A 166 -13.60 -5.12 15.08
N THR A 167 -12.60 -4.22 15.02
CA THR A 167 -12.01 -3.78 13.74
C THR A 167 -10.50 -3.84 13.79
N ALA A 168 -9.86 -4.43 12.76
CA ALA A 168 -8.42 -4.48 12.62
C ALA A 168 -7.96 -4.14 11.21
N ALA A 169 -6.84 -3.42 11.09
CA ALA A 169 -6.10 -3.22 9.85
C ALA A 169 -4.70 -3.82 10.01
N ILE A 170 -4.26 -4.59 9.01
CA ILE A 170 -2.97 -5.30 9.00
C ILE A 170 -2.26 -5.01 7.69
N GLY A 171 -1.07 -4.40 7.75
CA GLY A 171 -0.21 -4.14 6.60
C GLY A 171 -0.19 -2.68 6.15
N LYS A 172 -0.15 -2.45 4.83
CA LYS A 172 -0.03 -1.14 4.19
C LYS A 172 -1.29 -0.30 4.39
N TRP A 173 -1.10 0.94 4.86
CA TRP A 173 -2.18 1.93 4.96
C TRP A 173 -2.21 2.89 3.76
N HIS A 174 -1.20 3.72 3.60
CA HIS A 174 -0.93 4.65 2.50
C HIS A 174 -2.02 5.71 2.26
N ASP A 175 -2.80 6.08 3.29
CA ASP A 175 -3.84 7.11 3.23
C ASP A 175 -3.67 8.20 4.31
N THR A 176 -2.53 8.23 5.01
CA THR A 176 -2.12 9.30 5.91
C THR A 176 -1.24 10.29 5.14
N PRO A 177 -1.51 11.62 5.17
CA PRO A 177 -0.60 12.59 4.58
C PRO A 177 0.83 12.44 5.09
N ASP A 178 1.82 12.54 4.21
CA ASP A 178 3.23 12.31 4.52
C ASP A 178 3.73 13.09 5.75
N TRP A 179 3.25 14.33 5.94
CA TRP A 179 3.60 15.19 7.08
C TRP A 179 2.88 14.84 8.40
N GLU A 180 1.94 13.90 8.40
CA GLU A 180 1.20 13.43 9.58
C GLU A 180 1.65 12.03 10.04
N THR A 181 2.62 11.42 9.36
CA THR A 181 3.05 10.04 9.64
C THR A 181 4.00 9.89 10.83
N SER A 182 4.39 10.99 11.47
CA SER A 182 5.28 10.97 12.66
C SER A 182 4.53 10.73 13.96
N ALA A 183 5.29 10.45 15.02
CA ALA A 183 4.77 10.31 16.38
C ALA A 183 4.07 11.58 16.94
N ALA A 184 4.18 12.71 16.25
CA ALA A 184 3.49 13.96 16.59
C ALA A 184 2.04 14.00 16.05
N GLY A 185 1.67 13.13 15.12
CA GLY A 185 0.36 13.15 14.49
C GLY A 185 0.11 14.40 13.63
N PRO A 186 -1.15 14.79 13.45
CA PRO A 186 -2.38 14.27 14.08
C PRO A 186 -2.72 12.84 13.62
N PHE A 187 -3.50 12.12 14.46
CA PHE A 187 -3.79 10.70 14.23
C PHE A 187 -5.16 10.45 13.59
N ASP A 188 -5.90 11.48 13.23
CA ASP A 188 -7.27 11.38 12.69
C ASP A 188 -7.34 10.61 11.34
N ARG A 189 -6.23 10.62 10.58
CA ARG A 189 -6.11 9.97 9.27
C ARG A 189 -5.32 8.67 9.32
N TRP A 190 -4.81 8.31 10.50
CA TRP A 190 -4.22 7.02 10.75
C TRP A 190 -5.30 5.93 10.77
N PRO A 191 -4.95 4.64 10.59
CA PRO A 191 -5.94 3.56 10.67
C PRO A 191 -6.82 3.63 11.92
N THR A 192 -6.23 3.96 13.08
CA THR A 192 -6.96 4.10 14.34
C THR A 192 -7.95 5.26 14.32
N GLY A 193 -7.62 6.38 13.70
CA GLY A 193 -8.53 7.51 13.49
C GLY A 193 -9.61 7.22 12.43
N LYS A 194 -9.36 6.28 11.52
CA LYS A 194 -10.29 5.84 10.49
C LYS A 194 -11.09 4.58 10.87
N GLY A 195 -11.15 4.25 12.17
CA GLY A 195 -12.10 3.28 12.70
C GLY A 195 -11.55 1.88 12.94
N PHE A 196 -10.26 1.67 12.87
CA PHE A 196 -9.65 0.39 13.24
C PHE A 196 -9.14 0.42 14.68
N ASP A 197 -9.70 -0.42 15.54
CA ASP A 197 -9.28 -0.52 16.95
C ASP A 197 -7.88 -1.14 17.10
N TYR A 198 -7.43 -1.88 16.11
CA TYR A 198 -6.11 -2.47 16.02
C TYR A 198 -5.47 -2.16 14.67
N PHE A 199 -4.22 -1.75 14.69
CA PHE A 199 -3.41 -1.58 13.48
C PHE A 199 -2.01 -2.16 13.72
N PHE A 200 -1.56 -3.01 12.80
CA PHE A 200 -0.16 -3.41 12.70
C PHE A 200 0.29 -3.35 11.24
N GLY A 201 1.30 -2.54 10.93
CA GLY A 201 1.75 -2.37 9.54
C GLY A 201 2.54 -1.09 9.34
N PHE A 202 2.46 -0.52 8.14
CA PHE A 202 3.25 0.65 7.74
C PHE A 202 2.42 1.72 7.03
N GLN A 203 2.92 2.97 7.04
CA GLN A 203 2.19 4.16 6.57
C GLN A 203 2.49 4.52 5.11
N GLY A 204 3.71 4.27 4.64
CA GLY A 204 4.17 4.69 3.31
C GLY A 204 3.68 3.85 2.14
N GLY A 205 4.04 4.26 0.93
CA GLY A 205 3.69 3.58 -0.31
C GLY A 205 4.36 2.23 -0.51
N GLU A 206 5.56 2.07 0.02
CA GLU A 206 6.34 0.83 0.01
C GLU A 206 7.09 0.66 1.33
N THR A 207 7.60 -0.51 1.60
CA THR A 207 8.54 -0.76 2.69
C THR A 207 9.41 -1.95 2.37
N ASN A 208 10.64 -1.95 2.88
CA ASN A 208 11.55 -3.09 2.79
C ASN A 208 10.92 -4.29 3.51
N GLN A 209 10.89 -5.48 2.88
CA GLN A 209 10.23 -6.67 3.44
C GLN A 209 11.07 -7.36 4.53
N TYR A 210 12.36 -7.00 4.65
CA TYR A 210 13.28 -7.51 5.66
C TYR A 210 13.58 -6.50 6.76
N TYR A 211 13.53 -5.20 6.45
CA TYR A 211 13.76 -4.08 7.38
C TYR A 211 12.59 -3.08 7.34
N PRO A 212 11.34 -3.51 7.59
CA PRO A 212 10.20 -2.63 7.44
C PRO A 212 10.15 -1.53 8.50
N GLN A 213 9.57 -0.38 8.14
CA GLN A 213 9.11 0.60 9.11
C GLN A 213 7.73 0.19 9.60
N LEU A 214 7.60 -0.19 10.87
CA LEU A 214 6.37 -0.73 11.44
C LEU A 214 5.76 0.15 12.52
N TYR A 215 4.45 0.05 12.62
CA TYR A 215 3.65 0.68 13.67
C TYR A 215 2.70 -0.33 14.29
N LEU A 216 2.59 -0.28 15.63
CA LEU A 216 1.49 -0.87 16.37
C LEU A 216 0.58 0.27 16.83
N ASN A 217 -0.61 0.36 16.25
CA ASN A 217 -1.52 1.50 16.38
C ASN A 217 -0.84 2.80 15.92
N THR A 218 -0.49 3.69 16.88
CA THR A 218 0.17 4.98 16.58
C THR A 218 1.63 5.02 17.02
N ARG A 219 2.22 3.87 17.40
CA ARG A 219 3.59 3.81 17.91
C ARG A 219 4.48 3.04 16.95
N PRO A 220 5.66 3.56 16.60
CA PRO A 220 6.65 2.78 15.88
C PRO A 220 7.09 1.57 16.72
N VAL A 221 7.29 0.45 16.05
CA VAL A 221 7.78 -0.80 16.65
C VAL A 221 8.83 -1.41 15.75
N GLU A 222 9.75 -2.18 16.36
CA GLU A 222 10.75 -2.94 15.62
C GLU A 222 10.23 -4.35 15.30
N PRO A 223 10.68 -4.95 14.17
CA PRO A 223 10.46 -6.36 13.90
C PRO A 223 10.93 -7.23 15.08
N SER A 224 10.19 -8.29 15.36
CA SER A 224 10.52 -9.21 16.47
C SER A 224 11.76 -10.06 16.21
N ARG A 225 12.22 -10.15 14.95
CA ARG A 225 13.36 -10.92 14.47
C ARG A 225 14.15 -10.10 13.46
N THR A 226 15.38 -10.49 13.19
CA THR A 226 16.21 -9.92 12.12
C THR A 226 16.14 -10.79 10.85
N PRO A 227 16.58 -10.29 9.67
CA PRO A 227 16.66 -11.10 8.46
C PRO A 227 17.53 -12.35 8.62
N GLU A 228 18.59 -12.29 9.45
CA GLU A 228 19.43 -13.45 9.78
C GLU A 228 18.70 -14.51 10.65
N GLN A 229 17.58 -14.13 11.24
CA GLN A 229 16.65 -14.98 11.98
C GLN A 229 15.43 -15.34 11.13
N ASP A 230 15.55 -15.31 9.81
CA ASP A 230 14.51 -15.62 8.83
C ASP A 230 13.28 -14.70 8.92
N TYR A 231 13.45 -13.43 9.29
CA TYR A 231 12.35 -12.46 9.30
C TYR A 231 11.87 -12.12 7.89
N THR A 232 10.54 -12.09 7.69
CA THR A 232 9.88 -11.46 6.55
C THR A 232 8.60 -10.76 6.98
N LEU A 233 8.32 -9.61 6.39
CA LEU A 233 7.13 -8.81 6.71
C LEU A 233 5.81 -9.58 6.50
N ASN A 234 5.65 -10.30 5.39
CA ASN A 234 4.44 -11.05 5.12
C ASN A 234 4.12 -12.10 6.20
N GLU A 235 5.15 -12.76 6.74
CA GLU A 235 4.99 -13.72 7.84
C GLU A 235 4.54 -13.02 9.12
N ASP A 236 5.15 -11.88 9.45
CA ASP A 236 4.83 -11.09 10.64
C ASP A 236 3.40 -10.54 10.57
N LEU A 237 2.97 -10.03 9.39
CA LEU A 237 1.59 -9.59 9.16
C LEU A 237 0.59 -10.75 9.37
N ALA A 238 0.91 -11.95 8.88
CA ALA A 238 0.06 -13.11 9.07
C ALA A 238 -0.01 -13.55 10.55
N ASP A 239 1.11 -13.49 11.27
CA ASP A 239 1.16 -13.79 12.70
C ASP A 239 0.26 -12.84 13.50
N HIS A 240 0.35 -11.53 13.26
CA HIS A 240 -0.49 -10.51 13.89
C HIS A 240 -1.98 -10.69 13.54
N ALA A 241 -2.31 -10.96 12.28
CA ALA A 241 -3.69 -11.20 11.85
C ALA A 241 -4.29 -12.43 12.56
N VAL A 242 -3.56 -13.54 12.60
CA VAL A 242 -4.00 -14.79 13.24
C VAL A 242 -4.10 -14.63 14.76
N ALA A 243 -3.14 -13.95 15.38
CA ALA A 243 -3.17 -13.68 16.83
C ALA A 243 -4.39 -12.84 17.20
N TRP A 244 -4.60 -11.71 16.51
CA TRP A 244 -5.75 -10.85 16.75
C TRP A 244 -7.08 -11.58 16.57
N LEU A 245 -7.23 -12.39 15.51
CA LEU A 245 -8.43 -13.15 15.26
C LEU A 245 -8.71 -14.13 16.41
N ARG A 246 -7.69 -14.85 16.90
CA ARG A 246 -7.82 -15.80 18.02
C ARG A 246 -8.23 -15.10 19.31
N GLU A 247 -7.67 -13.91 19.59
CA GLU A 247 -8.05 -13.09 20.74
C GLU A 247 -9.53 -12.71 20.67
N GLN A 248 -10.01 -12.21 19.53
CA GLN A 248 -11.43 -11.86 19.34
C GLN A 248 -12.34 -13.06 19.59
N GLN A 249 -12.00 -14.20 19.01
CA GLN A 249 -12.79 -15.43 19.16
C GLN A 249 -12.80 -15.96 20.60
N SER A 250 -11.72 -15.75 21.35
CA SER A 250 -11.62 -16.20 22.73
C SER A 250 -12.36 -15.30 23.70
N VAL A 251 -12.30 -13.98 23.50
CA VAL A 251 -12.87 -13.00 24.45
C VAL A 251 -14.33 -12.67 24.13
N ALA A 252 -14.68 -12.59 22.85
CA ALA A 252 -16.01 -12.19 22.40
C ALA A 252 -16.45 -12.98 21.16
N PRO A 253 -16.69 -14.32 21.30
CA PRO A 253 -16.94 -15.21 20.15
C PRO A 253 -18.20 -14.85 19.35
N ASP A 254 -19.18 -14.19 19.98
CA ASP A 254 -20.44 -13.78 19.34
C ASP A 254 -20.39 -12.35 18.75
N LYS A 255 -19.29 -11.62 18.96
CA LYS A 255 -19.12 -10.28 18.43
C LYS A 255 -18.52 -10.36 17.03
N PRO A 256 -19.22 -9.89 15.97
CA PRO A 256 -18.65 -9.90 14.64
C PRO A 256 -17.46 -8.96 14.51
N TRP A 257 -16.60 -9.27 13.57
CA TRP A 257 -15.37 -8.53 13.33
C TRP A 257 -15.20 -8.15 11.85
N LEU A 258 -14.47 -7.07 11.65
CA LEU A 258 -13.91 -6.62 10.38
C LEU A 258 -12.39 -6.70 10.45
N MET A 259 -11.77 -7.39 9.51
CA MET A 259 -10.31 -7.35 9.31
C MET A 259 -10.00 -6.90 7.89
N TYR A 260 -9.18 -5.86 7.77
CA TYR A 260 -8.60 -5.38 6.52
C TYR A 260 -7.14 -5.81 6.47
N VAL A 261 -6.78 -6.67 5.52
CA VAL A 261 -5.42 -7.19 5.32
C VAL A 261 -4.89 -6.65 4.00
N ALA A 262 -3.86 -5.83 4.06
CA ALA A 262 -3.25 -5.20 2.90
C ALA A 262 -1.72 -5.42 2.94
N PRO A 263 -1.21 -6.59 2.53
CA PRO A 263 0.22 -6.79 2.46
C PRO A 263 0.83 -5.79 1.48
N GLY A 264 2.07 -5.35 1.71
CA GLY A 264 2.80 -4.50 0.77
C GLY A 264 3.20 -5.23 -0.52
N ALA A 265 2.99 -6.54 -0.57
CA ALA A 265 3.15 -7.37 -1.75
C ALA A 265 1.98 -7.10 -2.73
N MET A 266 2.22 -6.94 -4.01
CA MET A 266 3.43 -7.22 -4.84
C MET A 266 4.24 -5.95 -5.15
N HIS A 267 4.04 -4.84 -4.41
CA HIS A 267 4.83 -3.63 -4.63
C HIS A 267 6.34 -3.91 -4.45
N ALA A 268 7.18 -3.20 -5.18
CA ALA A 268 8.62 -3.23 -4.93
C ALA A 268 8.96 -2.72 -3.50
N PRO A 269 10.07 -3.19 -2.92
CA PRO A 269 11.04 -4.15 -3.46
C PRO A 269 10.48 -5.57 -3.53
N HIS A 270 10.75 -6.28 -4.64
CA HIS A 270 10.31 -7.66 -4.83
C HIS A 270 11.22 -8.60 -4.01
N HIS A 271 10.97 -8.66 -2.72
CA HIS A 271 11.73 -9.46 -1.77
C HIS A 271 11.04 -10.78 -1.45
N ALA A 272 11.79 -11.86 -1.48
CA ALA A 272 11.34 -13.15 -0.96
C ALA A 272 12.54 -14.00 -0.51
N PRO A 273 12.38 -14.87 0.48
CA PRO A 273 13.41 -15.81 0.82
C PRO A 273 13.85 -16.64 -0.39
N LYS A 274 15.15 -16.84 -0.53
CA LYS A 274 15.75 -17.52 -1.68
C LYS A 274 15.06 -18.84 -2.06
N PRO A 275 14.62 -19.71 -1.12
CA PRO A 275 13.91 -20.94 -1.47
C PRO A 275 12.61 -20.70 -2.27
N TYR A 276 11.90 -19.59 -2.04
CA TYR A 276 10.70 -19.25 -2.82
C TYR A 276 11.07 -18.85 -4.25
N ILE A 277 12.10 -18.03 -4.41
CA ILE A 277 12.58 -17.57 -5.72
C ILE A 277 13.11 -18.75 -6.55
N ASP A 278 13.90 -19.64 -5.94
CA ASP A 278 14.52 -20.79 -6.61
C ASP A 278 13.50 -21.84 -7.12
N ARG A 279 12.26 -21.87 -6.59
CA ARG A 279 11.16 -22.68 -7.14
C ARG A 279 10.84 -22.32 -8.59
N PHE A 280 11.14 -21.09 -9.00
CA PHE A 280 10.81 -20.54 -10.32
C PHE A 280 12.00 -20.47 -11.27
N ARG A 281 13.18 -20.96 -10.88
CA ARG A 281 14.39 -20.91 -11.72
C ARG A 281 14.12 -21.48 -13.12
N GLY A 282 14.37 -20.65 -14.17
CA GLY A 282 14.17 -20.99 -15.57
C GLY A 282 12.71 -21.11 -16.03
N LYS A 283 11.72 -20.80 -15.17
CA LYS A 283 10.30 -20.88 -15.54
C LYS A 283 9.85 -19.74 -16.46
N PHE A 284 10.61 -18.68 -16.56
CA PHE A 284 10.27 -17.47 -17.32
C PHE A 284 11.24 -17.19 -18.49
N ASP A 285 12.09 -18.18 -18.86
CA ASP A 285 13.00 -18.08 -20.00
C ASP A 285 12.27 -17.84 -21.34
N MET A 286 10.95 -18.16 -21.39
CA MET A 286 10.12 -17.88 -22.55
C MET A 286 9.92 -16.39 -22.82
N GLY A 287 10.14 -15.51 -21.82
CA GLY A 287 9.96 -14.06 -21.90
C GLY A 287 8.51 -13.60 -21.85
N TRP A 288 8.34 -12.27 -21.76
CA TRP A 288 7.04 -11.64 -21.53
C TRP A 288 6.03 -11.79 -22.67
N ASP A 289 6.47 -11.81 -23.94
CA ASP A 289 5.55 -11.99 -25.08
C ASP A 289 4.87 -13.38 -25.00
N ALA A 290 5.66 -14.46 -24.86
CA ALA A 290 5.14 -15.83 -24.74
C ALA A 290 4.41 -16.08 -23.40
N TYR A 291 4.85 -15.44 -22.31
CA TYR A 291 4.12 -15.47 -21.02
C TYR A 291 2.69 -14.93 -21.22
N ARG A 292 2.57 -13.80 -21.89
CA ARG A 292 1.29 -13.15 -22.17
C ARG A 292 0.35 -14.03 -23.00
N GLU A 293 0.86 -14.65 -24.05
CA GLU A 293 0.09 -15.60 -24.87
C GLU A 293 -0.43 -16.78 -24.04
N ARG A 294 0.44 -17.39 -23.22
CA ARG A 294 0.05 -18.52 -22.35
C ARG A 294 -0.99 -18.11 -21.31
N THR A 295 -0.80 -16.96 -20.68
CA THR A 295 -1.77 -16.41 -19.71
C THR A 295 -3.12 -16.17 -20.38
N PHE A 296 -3.14 -15.59 -21.56
CA PHE A 296 -4.36 -15.36 -22.33
C PHE A 296 -5.13 -16.65 -22.68
N GLU A 297 -4.42 -17.69 -23.13
CA GLU A 297 -5.03 -19.00 -23.39
C GLU A 297 -5.57 -19.65 -22.09
N ASN A 298 -4.86 -19.51 -20.98
CA ASN A 298 -5.37 -19.95 -19.68
C ASN A 298 -6.64 -19.19 -19.29
N GLN A 299 -6.67 -17.88 -19.46
CA GLN A 299 -7.84 -17.03 -19.15
C GLN A 299 -9.08 -17.47 -19.93
N LYS A 300 -8.93 -17.78 -21.24
CA LYS A 300 -10.01 -18.33 -22.06
C LYS A 300 -10.46 -19.71 -21.58
N ARG A 301 -9.51 -20.61 -21.28
CA ARG A 301 -9.80 -21.95 -20.79
C ARG A 301 -10.52 -21.95 -19.44
N LEU A 302 -10.18 -21.03 -18.57
CA LEU A 302 -10.84 -20.83 -17.27
C LEU A 302 -12.19 -20.11 -17.39
N GLY A 303 -12.46 -19.45 -18.51
CA GLY A 303 -13.66 -18.65 -18.72
C GLY A 303 -13.69 -17.34 -17.95
N VAL A 304 -12.55 -16.91 -17.41
CA VAL A 304 -12.45 -15.62 -16.69
C VAL A 304 -12.48 -14.42 -17.63
N ILE A 305 -12.25 -14.66 -18.94
CA ILE A 305 -12.48 -13.70 -20.01
C ILE A 305 -13.44 -14.30 -21.04
N PRO A 306 -14.25 -13.48 -21.76
CA PRO A 306 -15.10 -13.96 -22.83
C PRO A 306 -14.29 -14.66 -23.94
N ALA A 307 -14.83 -15.73 -24.54
CA ALA A 307 -14.15 -16.49 -25.59
C ALA A 307 -13.72 -15.63 -26.79
N GLY A 308 -14.49 -14.59 -27.12
CA GLY A 308 -14.22 -13.65 -28.21
C GLY A 308 -13.22 -12.55 -27.90
N THR A 309 -12.67 -12.51 -26.67
CA THR A 309 -11.69 -11.50 -26.28
C THR A 309 -10.47 -11.53 -27.19
N LYS A 310 -9.98 -10.37 -27.58
CA LYS A 310 -8.72 -10.20 -28.32
C LYS A 310 -7.58 -9.94 -27.34
N LEU A 311 -6.42 -10.53 -27.60
CA LEU A 311 -5.20 -10.13 -26.91
C LEU A 311 -4.73 -8.80 -27.49
N THR A 312 -4.56 -7.80 -26.64
CA THR A 312 -4.08 -6.49 -27.10
C THR A 312 -2.62 -6.55 -27.55
N PRO A 313 -2.24 -5.78 -28.59
CA PRO A 313 -0.86 -5.77 -29.06
C PRO A 313 0.09 -5.18 -28.00
N ARG A 314 1.38 -5.50 -28.13
CA ARG A 314 2.41 -4.90 -27.30
C ARG A 314 2.56 -3.41 -27.68
N PRO A 315 2.53 -2.48 -26.71
CA PRO A 315 2.87 -1.08 -26.95
C PRO A 315 4.26 -0.92 -27.60
N ALA A 316 4.38 0.02 -28.53
CA ALA A 316 5.65 0.23 -29.25
C ALA A 316 6.80 0.66 -28.32
N GLU A 317 6.47 1.29 -27.21
CA GLU A 317 7.39 1.75 -26.18
C GLU A 317 7.98 0.60 -25.33
N ILE A 318 7.36 -0.59 -25.35
CA ILE A 318 7.87 -1.77 -24.67
C ILE A 318 8.61 -2.64 -25.70
N PRO A 319 9.91 -2.89 -25.52
CA PRO A 319 10.68 -3.68 -26.47
C PRO A 319 10.24 -5.16 -26.49
N SER A 320 10.38 -5.83 -27.65
CA SER A 320 10.10 -7.27 -27.73
C SER A 320 11.15 -8.09 -26.98
N TRP A 321 10.74 -9.22 -26.42
CA TRP A 321 11.67 -10.15 -25.77
C TRP A 321 12.79 -10.61 -26.69
N ASP A 322 12.46 -10.92 -27.95
CA ASP A 322 13.45 -11.43 -28.91
C ASP A 322 14.54 -10.41 -29.25
N SER A 323 14.23 -9.11 -29.12
CA SER A 323 15.19 -8.04 -29.36
C SER A 323 16.20 -7.83 -28.21
N ARG A 324 16.02 -8.54 -27.09
CA ARG A 324 16.89 -8.40 -25.90
C ARG A 324 18.16 -9.24 -26.05
N SER A 325 19.26 -8.72 -25.54
CA SER A 325 20.54 -9.43 -25.47
C SER A 325 20.44 -10.64 -24.50
N SER A 326 21.43 -11.52 -24.55
CA SER A 326 21.50 -12.67 -23.63
C SER A 326 21.57 -12.23 -22.15
N ASP A 327 22.30 -11.18 -21.84
CA ASP A 327 22.44 -10.65 -20.48
C ASP A 327 21.15 -9.99 -20.00
N GLU A 328 20.48 -9.22 -20.85
CA GLU A 328 19.14 -8.67 -20.55
C GLU A 328 18.14 -9.79 -20.28
N LYS A 329 18.08 -10.83 -21.14
CA LYS A 329 17.16 -11.97 -20.96
C LYS A 329 17.41 -12.69 -19.65
N ARG A 330 18.67 -12.94 -19.30
CA ARG A 330 19.03 -13.58 -18.04
C ARG A 330 18.64 -12.74 -16.83
N LEU A 331 18.90 -11.43 -16.88
CA LEU A 331 18.52 -10.48 -15.84
C LEU A 331 17.00 -10.40 -15.66
N TYR A 332 16.26 -10.19 -16.75
CA TYR A 332 14.81 -10.05 -16.71
C TYR A 332 14.11 -11.33 -16.28
N THR A 333 14.62 -12.51 -16.67
CA THR A 333 14.13 -13.79 -16.16
C THR A 333 14.28 -13.84 -14.62
N ARG A 334 15.44 -13.43 -14.10
CA ARG A 334 15.68 -13.43 -12.64
C ARG A 334 14.79 -12.45 -11.90
N GLN A 335 14.52 -11.27 -12.44
CA GLN A 335 13.59 -10.30 -11.87
C GLN A 335 12.17 -10.90 -11.76
N MET A 336 11.70 -11.61 -12.78
CA MET A 336 10.39 -12.28 -12.75
C MET A 336 10.37 -13.47 -11.79
N GLU A 337 11.48 -14.21 -11.64
CA GLU A 337 11.60 -15.27 -10.64
C GLU A 337 11.45 -14.72 -9.21
N ALA A 338 12.04 -13.54 -8.93
CA ALA A 338 11.90 -12.87 -7.64
C ALA A 338 10.44 -12.44 -7.39
N PHE A 339 9.78 -11.81 -8.37
CA PHE A 339 8.36 -11.47 -8.29
C PHE A 339 7.49 -12.72 -8.04
N ALA A 340 7.72 -13.80 -8.77
CA ALA A 340 6.98 -15.04 -8.61
C ALA A 340 7.21 -15.70 -7.24
N GLY A 341 8.45 -15.66 -6.72
CA GLY A 341 8.78 -16.10 -5.38
C GLY A 341 8.05 -15.28 -4.30
N PHE A 342 7.98 -13.97 -4.49
CA PHE A 342 7.28 -13.06 -3.61
C PHE A 342 5.76 -13.32 -3.61
N LEU A 343 5.16 -13.54 -4.80
CA LEU A 343 3.74 -13.89 -4.90
C LEU A 343 3.43 -15.24 -4.24
N ALA A 344 4.29 -16.25 -4.45
CA ALA A 344 4.11 -17.56 -3.82
C ALA A 344 4.20 -17.50 -2.29
N GLN A 345 5.10 -16.68 -1.74
CA GLN A 345 5.20 -16.45 -0.30
C GLN A 345 3.96 -15.70 0.21
N THR A 346 3.50 -14.68 -0.52
CA THR A 346 2.31 -13.91 -0.16
C THR A 346 1.06 -14.81 -0.12
N ASP A 347 0.86 -15.67 -1.12
CA ASP A 347 -0.25 -16.63 -1.14
C ASP A 347 -0.18 -17.61 0.04
N GLU A 348 1.02 -18.09 0.40
CA GLU A 348 1.21 -18.98 1.54
C GLU A 348 0.84 -18.28 2.87
N GLN A 349 1.29 -17.04 3.08
CA GLN A 349 0.97 -16.31 4.31
C GLN A 349 -0.52 -15.91 4.38
N LEU A 350 -1.11 -15.53 3.24
CA LEU A 350 -2.55 -15.33 3.14
C LEU A 350 -3.32 -16.63 3.47
N GLY A 351 -2.81 -17.77 3.00
CA GLY A 351 -3.34 -19.09 3.32
C GLY A 351 -3.45 -19.36 4.82
N ARG A 352 -2.46 -18.93 5.63
CA ARG A 352 -2.49 -19.05 7.09
C ARG A 352 -3.65 -18.23 7.71
N ILE A 353 -3.89 -17.03 7.21
CA ILE A 353 -5.00 -16.17 7.65
C ILE A 353 -6.35 -16.82 7.27
N LEU A 354 -6.50 -17.23 6.02
CA LEU A 354 -7.71 -17.87 5.52
C LEU A 354 -8.02 -19.19 6.28
N ASP A 355 -7.02 -19.98 6.60
CA ASP A 355 -7.16 -21.19 7.41
C ASP A 355 -7.58 -20.88 8.86
N ALA A 356 -7.10 -19.78 9.45
CA ALA A 356 -7.54 -19.35 10.77
C ALA A 356 -9.02 -18.92 10.74
N VAL A 357 -9.44 -18.20 9.70
CA VAL A 357 -10.85 -17.83 9.46
C VAL A 357 -11.71 -19.10 9.27
N ALA A 358 -11.27 -20.05 8.44
CA ALA A 358 -12.02 -21.27 8.17
C ALA A 358 -12.21 -22.19 9.40
N ARG A 359 -11.33 -22.07 10.42
CA ARG A 359 -11.44 -22.78 11.70
C ARG A 359 -12.25 -22.04 12.76
N SER A 360 -12.72 -20.83 12.44
CA SER A 360 -13.50 -20.04 13.40
C SER A 360 -14.91 -20.60 13.58
N PRO A 361 -15.57 -20.39 14.74
CA PRO A 361 -16.93 -20.86 14.98
C PRO A 361 -17.96 -20.36 13.95
N ASN A 362 -17.77 -19.16 13.41
CA ASN A 362 -18.67 -18.52 12.46
C ASN A 362 -18.06 -18.44 11.04
N ALA A 363 -17.22 -19.42 10.67
CA ALA A 363 -16.55 -19.46 9.36
C ALA A 363 -17.51 -19.33 8.18
N ASP A 364 -18.61 -20.07 8.20
CA ASP A 364 -19.63 -20.04 7.13
C ASP A 364 -20.31 -18.68 7.01
N ASN A 365 -20.44 -17.94 8.11
CA ASN A 365 -20.99 -16.58 8.13
C ASN A 365 -19.90 -15.52 8.12
N THR A 366 -18.87 -15.73 7.33
CA THR A 366 -17.80 -14.75 7.08
C THR A 366 -17.78 -14.38 5.60
N LEU A 367 -17.96 -13.09 5.31
CA LEU A 367 -17.77 -12.52 3.97
C LEU A 367 -16.27 -12.29 3.75
N VAL A 368 -15.68 -13.05 2.84
CA VAL A 368 -14.30 -12.91 2.40
C VAL A 368 -14.29 -12.19 1.06
N ILE A 369 -13.56 -11.08 0.99
CA ILE A 369 -13.34 -10.26 -0.21
C ILE A 369 -11.85 -10.28 -0.52
N LEU A 370 -11.46 -10.76 -1.71
CA LEU A 370 -10.09 -10.70 -2.21
C LEU A 370 -10.04 -9.73 -3.38
N ALA A 371 -9.50 -8.56 -3.19
CA ALA A 371 -9.14 -7.62 -4.24
C ALA A 371 -7.69 -7.92 -4.67
N LEU A 372 -7.54 -8.49 -5.86
CA LEU A 372 -6.28 -9.01 -6.38
C LEU A 372 -5.56 -7.93 -7.23
N GLY A 373 -5.40 -6.77 -6.64
CA GLY A 373 -4.72 -5.60 -7.16
C GLY A 373 -5.47 -4.30 -6.86
N ASP A 374 -4.79 -3.35 -6.23
CA ASP A 374 -5.28 -1.97 -6.08
C ASP A 374 -5.01 -1.12 -7.32
N ASN A 375 -4.20 -1.62 -8.22
CA ASN A 375 -3.93 -1.15 -9.59
C ASN A 375 -3.35 -2.31 -10.41
N GLY A 376 -3.02 -2.06 -11.67
CA GLY A 376 -2.23 -2.99 -12.45
C GLY A 376 -0.81 -3.15 -11.92
N ALA A 377 -0.07 -4.09 -12.48
CA ALA A 377 1.33 -4.31 -12.12
C ALA A 377 2.20 -3.07 -12.41
N SER A 378 3.22 -2.84 -11.59
CA SER A 378 4.01 -1.62 -11.64
C SER A 378 5.07 -1.64 -12.74
N ALA A 379 5.12 -0.56 -13.53
CA ALA A 379 6.19 -0.29 -14.49
C ALA A 379 7.27 0.67 -13.95
N GLU A 380 7.27 0.96 -12.66
CA GLU A 380 8.16 1.95 -12.03
C GLU A 380 9.63 1.52 -12.05
N GLY A 381 9.92 0.23 -12.22
CA GLY A 381 11.27 -0.28 -12.49
C GLY A 381 11.84 0.13 -13.85
N GLY A 382 11.05 0.77 -14.73
CA GLY A 382 11.48 1.22 -16.04
C GLY A 382 11.70 0.09 -17.05
N LEU A 383 12.40 0.40 -18.14
CA LEU A 383 12.60 -0.54 -19.23
C LEU A 383 13.47 -1.76 -18.85
N THR A 384 14.35 -1.61 -17.87
CA THR A 384 15.37 -2.61 -17.50
C THR A 384 15.16 -3.25 -16.14
N GLY A 385 14.21 -2.74 -15.35
CA GLY A 385 14.18 -3.00 -13.92
C GLY A 385 15.29 -2.24 -13.19
N THR A 386 15.44 -2.48 -11.90
CA THR A 386 16.44 -1.82 -11.05
C THR A 386 16.85 -2.70 -9.88
N LEU A 387 18.03 -2.49 -9.33
CA LEU A 387 18.46 -3.02 -8.02
C LEU A 387 18.05 -2.10 -6.87
N ASN A 388 17.81 -0.81 -7.15
CA ASN A 388 17.38 0.16 -6.15
C ASN A 388 16.24 1.03 -6.73
N ASN A 389 15.00 0.74 -6.29
CA ASN A 389 13.81 1.43 -6.76
C ASN A 389 13.89 2.94 -6.48
N MET A 390 14.40 3.31 -5.29
CA MET A 390 14.52 4.72 -4.91
C MET A 390 15.54 5.48 -5.77
N ALA A 391 16.65 4.84 -6.17
CA ALA A 391 17.59 5.44 -7.12
C ALA A 391 16.91 5.77 -8.45
N THR A 392 16.09 4.86 -8.98
CA THR A 392 15.35 5.06 -10.22
C THR A 392 14.34 6.22 -10.08
N GLN A 393 13.60 6.27 -8.98
CA GLN A 393 12.65 7.35 -8.68
C GLN A 393 13.35 8.72 -8.51
N ASN A 394 14.60 8.73 -8.05
CA ASN A 394 15.45 9.95 -8.01
C ASN A 394 16.11 10.27 -9.36
N GLY A 395 15.81 9.55 -10.44
CA GLY A 395 16.37 9.82 -11.77
C GLY A 395 17.76 9.23 -12.03
N PHE A 396 18.21 8.26 -11.22
CA PHE A 396 19.50 7.56 -11.33
C PHE A 396 19.31 6.05 -11.56
N PRO A 397 18.74 5.63 -12.71
CA PRO A 397 18.49 4.22 -12.99
C PRO A 397 19.77 3.40 -13.04
N ASP A 398 19.65 2.08 -12.84
CA ASP A 398 20.77 1.15 -12.97
C ASP A 398 20.99 0.76 -14.43
N ASP A 399 22.25 0.51 -14.80
CA ASP A 399 22.60 -0.11 -16.06
C ASP A 399 22.59 -1.64 -15.96
N VAL A 400 22.31 -2.30 -17.11
CA VAL A 400 22.19 -3.77 -17.19
C VAL A 400 23.49 -4.49 -16.76
N ALA A 401 24.66 -3.95 -17.14
CA ALA A 401 25.94 -4.60 -16.84
C ALA A 401 26.24 -4.61 -15.32
N THR A 402 25.83 -3.55 -14.62
CA THR A 402 25.91 -3.47 -13.15
C THR A 402 24.92 -4.46 -12.51
N MET A 403 23.66 -4.47 -12.95
CA MET A 403 22.63 -5.37 -12.41
C MET A 403 22.97 -6.86 -12.59
N VAL A 404 23.57 -7.23 -13.72
CA VAL A 404 23.98 -8.61 -14.01
C VAL A 404 25.05 -9.13 -13.03
N LYS A 405 25.91 -8.25 -12.47
CA LYS A 405 26.91 -8.65 -11.48
C LYS A 405 26.28 -9.09 -10.16
N SER A 406 25.12 -8.52 -9.79
CA SER A 406 24.37 -8.84 -8.57
C SER A 406 23.14 -9.70 -8.83
N ILE A 407 23.07 -10.39 -9.96
CA ILE A 407 21.87 -11.13 -10.39
C ILE A 407 21.40 -12.18 -9.38
N ASP A 408 22.31 -12.86 -8.71
CA ASP A 408 22.00 -13.91 -7.72
C ASP A 408 21.51 -13.33 -6.37
N GLU A 409 21.67 -12.02 -6.16
CA GLU A 409 21.28 -11.28 -4.97
C GLU A 409 19.88 -10.65 -5.12
N ILE A 410 19.33 -10.63 -6.33
CA ILE A 410 17.97 -10.09 -6.60
C ILE A 410 16.94 -10.85 -5.75
N GLY A 411 16.13 -10.10 -4.99
CA GLY A 411 15.13 -10.59 -4.06
C GLY A 411 15.63 -10.77 -2.62
N SER A 412 16.92 -10.54 -2.38
CA SER A 412 17.54 -10.56 -1.04
C SER A 412 17.47 -9.19 -0.37
N PRO A 413 17.78 -9.09 0.94
CA PRO A 413 17.85 -7.80 1.64
C PRO A 413 18.95 -6.85 1.19
N LEU A 414 19.82 -7.25 0.23
CA LEU A 414 20.91 -6.41 -0.28
C LEU A 414 20.46 -5.42 -1.35
N HIS A 415 19.25 -5.58 -1.92
CA HIS A 415 18.76 -4.77 -3.03
C HIS A 415 17.28 -4.48 -2.91
N GLU A 416 16.87 -3.26 -3.14
CA GLU A 416 15.46 -2.86 -3.28
C GLU A 416 15.00 -2.99 -4.74
N ASN A 417 14.99 -4.23 -5.24
CA ASN A 417 14.83 -4.52 -6.65
C ASN A 417 13.40 -4.41 -7.16
N HIS A 418 13.27 -4.02 -8.42
CA HIS A 418 12.03 -4.02 -9.19
C HIS A 418 12.24 -4.68 -10.56
N PHE A 419 11.19 -5.29 -11.13
CA PHE A 419 11.26 -5.89 -12.46
C PHE A 419 11.08 -4.87 -13.59
N SER A 420 11.41 -5.29 -14.84
CA SER A 420 11.24 -4.48 -16.05
C SER A 420 9.78 -4.33 -16.46
N VAL A 421 9.44 -3.25 -17.16
CA VAL A 421 8.09 -2.95 -17.67
C VAL A 421 7.50 -4.06 -18.53
N GLY A 422 8.34 -4.84 -19.24
CA GLY A 422 7.87 -5.97 -20.04
C GLY A 422 7.13 -7.01 -19.19
N TRP A 423 7.59 -7.26 -17.97
CA TRP A 423 6.91 -8.16 -17.02
C TRP A 423 5.65 -7.54 -16.43
N ALA A 424 5.69 -6.23 -16.08
CA ALA A 424 4.49 -5.53 -15.63
C ALA A 424 3.35 -5.68 -16.65
N TRP A 425 3.61 -5.35 -17.91
CA TRP A 425 2.66 -5.50 -19.00
C TRP A 425 2.19 -6.97 -19.20
N ALA A 426 3.10 -7.94 -19.00
CA ALA A 426 2.76 -9.35 -19.17
C ALA A 426 1.79 -9.84 -18.09
N VAL A 427 1.94 -9.44 -16.84
CA VAL A 427 1.02 -9.84 -15.76
C VAL A 427 -0.30 -9.07 -15.79
N ASP A 428 -0.42 -7.99 -16.57
CA ASP A 428 -1.68 -7.27 -16.82
C ASP A 428 -2.49 -7.85 -18.01
N THR A 429 -2.10 -9.04 -18.51
CA THR A 429 -2.82 -9.73 -19.59
C THR A 429 -4.32 -9.84 -19.27
N PRO A 430 -5.25 -9.55 -20.25
CA PRO A 430 -5.04 -9.33 -21.68
C PRO A 430 -4.95 -7.85 -22.08
N PHE A 431 -4.85 -6.94 -21.14
CA PHE A 431 -5.04 -5.51 -21.32
C PHE A 431 -3.77 -4.78 -21.81
N GLN A 432 -3.94 -3.56 -22.27
CA GLN A 432 -2.87 -2.63 -22.58
C GLN A 432 -2.42 -1.92 -21.31
N TRP A 433 -1.13 -1.54 -21.26
CA TRP A 433 -0.54 -0.71 -20.22
C TRP A 433 -0.49 -1.37 -18.84
N THR A 434 -0.26 -0.55 -17.80
CA THR A 434 0.13 -0.97 -16.46
C THR A 434 -0.35 0.07 -15.42
N LYS A 435 -0.03 -0.10 -14.14
CA LYS A 435 -0.20 0.88 -13.05
C LYS A 435 0.03 2.32 -13.55
N GLN A 436 -0.69 3.29 -13.02
CA GLN A 436 -0.73 4.73 -13.34
C GLN A 436 -1.42 5.07 -14.67
N VAL A 437 -1.62 4.13 -15.58
CA VAL A 437 -2.31 4.40 -16.84
C VAL A 437 -3.82 4.20 -16.66
N ALA A 438 -4.46 5.15 -15.99
CA ALA A 438 -5.89 5.10 -15.64
C ALA A 438 -6.83 5.07 -16.86
N SER A 439 -6.34 5.42 -18.04
CA SER A 439 -7.08 5.37 -19.30
C SER A 439 -7.32 3.95 -19.82
N HIS A 440 -6.54 2.96 -19.37
CA HIS A 440 -6.58 1.60 -19.90
C HIS A 440 -6.67 0.55 -18.79
N PHE A 441 -7.27 -0.59 -19.13
CA PHE A 441 -7.57 -1.63 -18.15
C PHE A 441 -6.35 -2.34 -17.57
N GLY A 442 -5.18 -2.30 -18.21
CA GLY A 442 -3.95 -2.77 -17.59
C GLY A 442 -3.58 -1.96 -16.34
N GLY A 443 -3.96 -0.68 -16.28
CA GLY A 443 -3.82 0.12 -15.05
C GLY A 443 -4.99 -0.01 -14.09
N SER A 444 -6.22 -0.11 -14.61
CA SER A 444 -7.44 0.13 -13.85
C SER A 444 -8.37 -1.08 -13.66
N ARG A 445 -8.01 -2.30 -14.10
CA ARG A 445 -8.81 -3.51 -13.91
C ARG A 445 -8.01 -4.61 -13.22
N SER A 446 -8.54 -5.13 -12.11
CA SER A 446 -7.92 -6.21 -11.32
C SER A 446 -8.85 -7.39 -11.15
N GLY A 447 -8.29 -8.56 -10.81
CA GLY A 447 -9.06 -9.71 -10.40
C GLY A 447 -9.74 -9.45 -9.04
N PHE A 448 -10.94 -10.01 -8.85
CA PHE A 448 -11.68 -9.82 -7.62
C PHE A 448 -12.52 -11.06 -7.28
N VAL A 449 -12.54 -11.45 -6.03
CA VAL A 449 -13.24 -12.66 -5.56
C VAL A 449 -14.06 -12.33 -4.31
N MET A 450 -15.29 -12.83 -4.25
CA MET A 450 -16.11 -12.83 -3.04
C MET A 450 -16.53 -14.25 -2.66
N CYS A 451 -16.34 -14.63 -1.40
CA CYS A 451 -16.78 -15.89 -0.85
C CYS A 451 -17.54 -15.65 0.46
N TRP A 452 -18.77 -16.15 0.56
CA TRP A 452 -19.58 -16.11 1.77
C TRP A 452 -20.46 -17.37 1.82
N PRO A 453 -19.98 -18.45 2.45
CA PRO A 453 -20.64 -19.78 2.38
C PRO A 453 -22.10 -19.78 2.81
N ALA A 454 -22.46 -19.02 3.86
CA ALA A 454 -23.85 -18.92 4.32
C ALA A 454 -24.79 -18.28 3.29
N ARG A 455 -24.30 -17.32 2.48
CA ARG A 455 -25.14 -16.50 1.59
C ARG A 455 -24.96 -16.81 0.10
N ILE A 456 -23.73 -16.97 -0.37
CA ILE A 456 -23.41 -17.22 -1.77
C ILE A 456 -23.42 -18.71 -2.04
N LYS A 457 -24.35 -19.17 -2.87
CA LYS A 457 -24.49 -20.61 -3.20
C LYS A 457 -23.69 -21.03 -4.44
N ALA A 458 -23.50 -20.11 -5.37
CA ALA A 458 -22.68 -20.34 -6.57
C ALA A 458 -21.21 -20.57 -6.17
N ARG A 459 -20.51 -21.41 -6.94
CA ARG A 459 -19.13 -21.81 -6.66
C ARG A 459 -18.29 -21.72 -7.92
N GLY A 460 -17.21 -20.92 -7.90
CA GLY A 460 -16.32 -20.72 -9.04
C GLY A 460 -16.99 -20.05 -10.24
N GLU A 461 -18.15 -19.43 -10.07
CA GLU A 461 -18.86 -18.77 -11.16
C GLU A 461 -18.35 -17.36 -11.41
N VAL A 462 -18.22 -17.01 -12.69
CA VAL A 462 -17.82 -15.66 -13.11
C VAL A 462 -19.01 -14.71 -13.06
N ARG A 463 -18.77 -13.50 -12.60
CA ARG A 463 -19.67 -12.34 -12.63
C ARG A 463 -19.04 -11.29 -13.54
N SER A 464 -19.79 -10.90 -14.58
CA SER A 464 -19.34 -9.93 -15.60
C SER A 464 -20.08 -8.59 -15.50
N GLN A 465 -20.76 -8.32 -14.41
CA GLN A 465 -21.27 -7.00 -14.12
C GLN A 465 -20.11 -6.03 -13.92
N TRP A 466 -20.28 -4.81 -14.44
CA TRP A 466 -19.28 -3.76 -14.30
C TRP A 466 -19.31 -3.20 -12.88
N HIS A 467 -18.17 -3.16 -12.23
CA HIS A 467 -18.00 -2.67 -10.87
C HIS A 467 -16.71 -1.87 -10.70
N HIS A 468 -16.65 -1.08 -9.63
CA HIS A 468 -15.48 -0.31 -9.21
C HIS A 468 -15.23 -0.48 -7.71
N MET A 469 -14.02 -0.21 -7.21
CA MET A 469 -13.69 -0.37 -5.79
C MET A 469 -14.58 0.47 -4.86
N VAL A 470 -15.18 1.57 -5.34
CA VAL A 470 -16.20 2.32 -4.57
C VAL A 470 -17.44 1.48 -4.22
N ASP A 471 -17.68 0.36 -4.90
CA ASP A 471 -18.83 -0.53 -4.68
C ASP A 471 -18.64 -1.45 -3.47
N VAL A 472 -17.42 -1.57 -2.95
CA VAL A 472 -17.11 -2.48 -1.82
C VAL A 472 -17.77 -2.01 -0.53
N ALA A 473 -17.66 -0.74 -0.18
CA ALA A 473 -18.26 -0.20 1.05
C ALA A 473 -19.80 -0.38 1.09
N PRO A 474 -20.58 0.05 0.07
CA PRO A 474 -22.02 -0.20 0.05
C PRO A 474 -22.39 -1.69 0.03
N THR A 475 -21.55 -2.55 -0.56
CA THR A 475 -21.74 -4.01 -0.51
C THR A 475 -21.60 -4.55 0.92
N ILE A 476 -20.59 -4.09 1.65
CA ILE A 476 -20.40 -4.47 3.06
C ILE A 476 -21.58 -3.99 3.89
N TYR A 477 -22.06 -2.75 3.71
CA TYR A 477 -23.21 -2.23 4.46
C TYR A 477 -24.47 -3.06 4.22
N GLU A 478 -24.78 -3.40 2.97
CA GLU A 478 -25.92 -4.24 2.64
C GLU A 478 -25.75 -5.68 3.19
N ALA A 479 -24.55 -6.27 3.06
CA ALA A 479 -24.26 -7.60 3.59
C ALA A 479 -24.40 -7.70 5.11
N VAL A 480 -23.99 -6.66 5.83
CA VAL A 480 -24.10 -6.55 7.29
C VAL A 480 -25.53 -6.18 7.73
N GLY A 481 -26.34 -5.63 6.83
CA GLY A 481 -27.69 -5.16 7.12
C GLY A 481 -27.74 -3.82 7.87
N ILE A 482 -26.75 -2.95 7.66
CA ILE A 482 -26.69 -1.61 8.24
C ILE A 482 -26.78 -0.54 7.15
N PRO A 483 -27.50 0.57 7.40
CA PRO A 483 -27.49 1.70 6.49
C PRO A 483 -26.19 2.53 6.64
N MET A 484 -25.81 3.24 5.58
CA MET A 484 -24.82 4.31 5.69
C MET A 484 -25.41 5.45 6.53
N PRO A 485 -24.77 5.87 7.64
CA PRO A 485 -25.27 6.98 8.44
C PRO A 485 -25.10 8.33 7.71
N ASP A 486 -26.02 9.28 7.98
CA ASP A 486 -25.93 10.64 7.46
C ASP A 486 -24.86 11.48 8.17
N VAL A 487 -24.57 11.14 9.42
CA VAL A 487 -23.59 11.83 10.27
C VAL A 487 -22.71 10.78 10.96
N VAL A 488 -21.40 10.96 10.85
CA VAL A 488 -20.37 10.14 11.52
C VAL A 488 -19.46 11.05 12.31
N ASP A 489 -19.29 10.78 13.60
CA ASP A 489 -18.46 11.57 14.52
C ASP A 489 -18.72 13.09 14.45
N GLY A 490 -20.00 13.45 14.28
CA GLY A 490 -20.48 14.84 14.18
C GLY A 490 -20.35 15.46 12.79
N SER A 491 -19.78 14.78 11.81
CA SER A 491 -19.61 15.27 10.44
C SER A 491 -20.65 14.68 9.50
N ARG A 492 -21.36 15.55 8.76
CA ARG A 492 -22.30 15.13 7.71
C ARG A 492 -21.55 14.44 6.59
N GLN A 493 -22.05 13.29 6.16
CA GLN A 493 -21.37 12.46 5.17
C GLN A 493 -21.71 12.85 3.74
N VAL A 494 -20.68 12.86 2.87
CA VAL A 494 -20.85 12.91 1.42
C VAL A 494 -21.52 11.60 0.96
N PRO A 495 -22.48 11.63 0.02
CA PRO A 495 -23.09 10.42 -0.51
C PRO A 495 -22.09 9.42 -1.07
N LEU A 496 -22.41 8.12 -0.95
CA LEU A 496 -21.62 7.06 -1.58
C LEU A 496 -21.66 7.23 -3.11
N ALA A 497 -20.52 7.02 -3.78
CA ALA A 497 -20.43 6.98 -5.23
C ALA A 497 -20.70 5.57 -5.78
N GLY A 498 -20.46 4.53 -4.96
CA GLY A 498 -20.62 3.13 -5.34
C GLY A 498 -22.06 2.61 -5.19
N VAL A 499 -22.27 1.43 -5.77
CA VAL A 499 -23.50 0.64 -5.67
C VAL A 499 -23.20 -0.74 -5.09
N SER A 500 -24.11 -1.29 -4.29
CA SER A 500 -23.90 -2.63 -3.72
C SER A 500 -23.88 -3.72 -4.80
N MET A 501 -22.96 -4.66 -4.67
CA MET A 501 -22.79 -5.83 -5.55
C MET A 501 -23.67 -7.01 -5.15
N VAL A 502 -24.39 -6.96 -4.03
CA VAL A 502 -25.22 -8.07 -3.51
C VAL A 502 -26.24 -8.59 -4.54
N TYR A 503 -26.76 -7.72 -5.40
CA TYR A 503 -27.69 -8.10 -6.48
C TYR A 503 -27.12 -9.14 -7.44
N SER A 504 -25.80 -9.19 -7.60
CA SER A 504 -25.10 -10.11 -8.51
C SER A 504 -24.83 -11.48 -7.87
N PHE A 505 -25.06 -11.66 -6.58
CA PHE A 505 -24.74 -12.92 -5.87
C PHE A 505 -25.53 -14.09 -6.40
N ASP A 506 -26.80 -13.89 -6.69
CA ASP A 506 -27.74 -14.94 -7.08
C ASP A 506 -28.03 -14.96 -8.61
N ASP A 507 -27.68 -13.90 -9.33
CA ASP A 507 -27.97 -13.76 -10.75
C ASP A 507 -26.74 -13.29 -11.54
N ALA A 508 -26.11 -14.23 -12.25
CA ALA A 508 -24.98 -13.98 -13.13
C ALA A 508 -25.33 -13.09 -14.34
N LYS A 509 -26.64 -12.97 -14.67
CA LYS A 509 -27.14 -12.21 -15.82
C LYS A 509 -27.81 -10.89 -15.42
N ALA A 510 -27.85 -10.58 -14.13
CA ALA A 510 -28.36 -9.28 -13.69
C ALA A 510 -27.64 -8.14 -14.41
N PRO A 511 -28.35 -7.12 -14.89
CA PRO A 511 -27.70 -5.97 -15.51
C PRO A 511 -26.83 -5.21 -14.53
N SER A 512 -25.72 -4.67 -15.01
CA SER A 512 -24.84 -3.82 -14.21
C SER A 512 -25.61 -2.64 -13.62
N ARG A 513 -25.44 -2.40 -12.32
CA ARG A 513 -26.05 -1.24 -11.64
C ARG A 513 -25.12 -0.04 -11.57
N HIS A 514 -23.80 -0.26 -11.72
CA HIS A 514 -22.81 0.80 -11.84
C HIS A 514 -22.69 1.19 -13.32
N THR A 515 -23.22 2.33 -13.69
CA THR A 515 -23.40 2.72 -15.10
C THR A 515 -22.48 3.84 -15.55
N THR A 516 -21.82 4.56 -14.61
CA THR A 516 -20.92 5.67 -14.95
C THR A 516 -19.77 5.76 -13.98
N GLN A 517 -18.53 5.77 -14.50
CA GLN A 517 -17.31 5.96 -13.71
C GLN A 517 -16.26 6.71 -14.52
N TYR A 518 -15.69 7.76 -13.94
CA TYR A 518 -14.49 8.38 -14.47
C TYR A 518 -13.24 7.74 -13.88
N PHE A 519 -12.13 7.89 -14.60
CA PHE A 519 -10.78 7.53 -14.18
C PHE A 519 -9.84 8.69 -14.47
N GLU A 520 -8.92 8.98 -13.56
CA GLU A 520 -7.83 9.94 -13.79
C GLU A 520 -6.67 9.69 -12.83
N ILE A 521 -5.46 9.56 -13.37
CA ILE A 521 -4.18 9.58 -12.65
C ILE A 521 -3.13 10.20 -13.57
N PHE A 522 -2.46 11.27 -13.12
CA PHE A 522 -1.37 11.96 -13.83
C PHE A 522 -1.72 12.35 -15.27
N GLY A 523 -2.98 12.74 -15.50
CA GLY A 523 -3.49 13.10 -16.82
C GLY A 523 -3.96 11.93 -17.69
N ASN A 524 -3.62 10.68 -17.37
CA ASN A 524 -4.22 9.51 -17.99
C ASN A 524 -5.67 9.40 -17.53
N ARG A 525 -6.63 9.51 -18.43
CA ARG A 525 -8.04 9.65 -18.07
C ARG A 525 -8.99 8.86 -18.94
N ALA A 526 -10.11 8.46 -18.37
CA ALA A 526 -11.18 7.79 -19.08
C ALA A 526 -12.55 8.05 -18.46
N ILE A 527 -13.59 7.78 -19.22
CA ILE A 527 -14.99 7.76 -18.78
C ILE A 527 -15.67 6.50 -19.29
N TYR A 528 -16.18 5.71 -18.34
CA TYR A 528 -17.10 4.61 -18.63
C TYR A 528 -18.54 5.12 -18.52
N HIS A 529 -19.39 4.78 -19.47
CA HIS A 529 -20.83 5.00 -19.41
C HIS A 529 -21.58 3.96 -20.24
N ASP A 530 -22.47 3.19 -19.58
CA ASP A 530 -23.39 2.22 -20.19
C ASP A 530 -22.74 1.32 -21.27
N GLY A 531 -21.62 0.67 -20.90
CA GLY A 531 -20.92 -0.27 -21.77
C GLY A 531 -19.95 0.35 -22.78
N TRP A 532 -19.82 1.67 -22.81
CA TRP A 532 -18.81 2.38 -23.58
C TRP A 532 -17.72 2.95 -22.68
N ILE A 533 -16.49 3.02 -23.17
CA ILE A 533 -15.42 3.74 -22.51
C ILE A 533 -14.66 4.61 -23.51
N ALA A 534 -14.48 5.89 -23.19
CA ALA A 534 -13.59 6.79 -23.90
C ALA A 534 -12.34 7.01 -23.04
N SER A 535 -11.16 6.91 -23.66
CA SER A 535 -9.86 6.84 -23.00
C SER A 535 -8.86 7.81 -23.63
N ALA A 536 -8.11 8.55 -22.82
CA ALA A 536 -7.00 9.39 -23.29
C ALA A 536 -5.76 9.09 -22.45
N ARG A 537 -4.76 8.46 -23.09
CA ARG A 537 -3.43 8.30 -22.49
C ARG A 537 -2.65 9.61 -22.62
N HIS A 538 -2.04 10.05 -21.53
CA HIS A 538 -1.23 11.26 -21.49
C HIS A 538 0.26 10.97 -21.32
N GLY A 539 0.64 10.17 -20.32
CA GLY A 539 2.03 9.88 -19.97
C GLY A 539 2.38 8.40 -19.97
N LEU A 540 3.68 8.13 -19.78
CA LEU A 540 4.24 6.79 -19.58
C LEU A 540 4.69 6.63 -18.13
N PRO A 541 4.39 5.51 -17.45
CA PRO A 541 4.69 5.32 -16.03
C PRO A 541 6.18 5.41 -15.66
N TRP A 542 7.06 5.11 -16.60
CA TRP A 542 8.52 5.15 -16.40
C TRP A 542 9.18 6.48 -16.80
N VAL A 543 8.38 7.48 -17.23
CA VAL A 543 8.87 8.85 -17.47
C VAL A 543 8.55 9.69 -16.24
N LEU A 544 9.47 9.68 -15.27
CA LEU A 544 9.26 10.26 -13.95
C LEU A 544 9.48 11.77 -13.89
N LEU A 545 10.34 12.30 -14.78
CA LEU A 545 10.75 13.70 -14.84
C LEU A 545 10.55 14.26 -16.25
N GLY A 546 10.20 15.54 -16.33
CA GLY A 546 10.13 16.29 -17.59
C GLY A 546 8.72 16.42 -18.17
N LYS A 547 8.59 17.20 -19.24
CA LYS A 547 7.31 17.52 -19.88
C LYS A 547 6.73 16.30 -20.59
N LYS A 548 5.49 15.92 -20.26
CA LYS A 548 4.77 14.77 -20.84
C LYS A 548 3.91 15.12 -22.07
N GLY A 549 3.65 16.37 -22.31
CA GLY A 549 2.80 16.85 -23.40
C GLY A 549 1.84 17.95 -22.96
N ASP A 550 0.95 18.34 -23.84
CA ASP A 550 -0.15 19.27 -23.52
C ASP A 550 -1.45 18.48 -23.57
N PHE A 551 -2.25 18.53 -22.53
CA PHE A 551 -3.52 17.78 -22.38
C PHE A 551 -4.49 17.95 -23.55
N GLU A 552 -4.43 19.11 -24.22
CA GLU A 552 -5.27 19.44 -25.39
C GLU A 552 -4.90 18.61 -26.63
N ASN A 553 -3.70 18.07 -26.67
CA ASN A 553 -3.17 17.26 -27.79
C ASN A 553 -3.34 15.77 -27.56
N ASP A 554 -3.91 15.33 -26.43
CA ASP A 554 -4.11 13.92 -26.18
C ASP A 554 -5.10 13.30 -27.15
N THR A 555 -4.70 12.16 -27.70
CA THR A 555 -5.58 11.37 -28.56
C THR A 555 -6.58 10.60 -27.72
N TRP A 556 -7.86 10.80 -28.01
CA TRP A 556 -8.93 10.01 -27.40
C TRP A 556 -9.28 8.81 -28.25
N GLU A 557 -9.41 7.67 -27.58
CA GLU A 557 -9.85 6.39 -28.12
C GLU A 557 -11.24 6.06 -27.57
N LEU A 558 -12.02 5.23 -28.28
CA LEU A 558 -13.39 4.85 -27.91
C LEU A 558 -13.59 3.35 -28.07
N TYR A 559 -14.13 2.69 -27.04
CA TYR A 559 -14.33 1.24 -27.04
C TYR A 559 -15.76 0.87 -26.64
N ASP A 560 -16.36 -0.10 -27.37
CA ASP A 560 -17.65 -0.74 -27.09
C ASP A 560 -17.39 -2.01 -26.26
N LEU A 561 -17.48 -1.94 -24.96
CA LEU A 561 -17.16 -3.04 -24.02
C LEU A 561 -18.14 -4.21 -24.12
N GLY A 562 -19.31 -4.04 -24.73
CA GLY A 562 -20.22 -5.12 -25.04
C GLY A 562 -19.68 -6.08 -26.11
N ARG A 563 -18.70 -5.63 -26.90
CA ARG A 563 -18.05 -6.39 -27.98
C ARG A 563 -16.55 -6.54 -27.80
N ASP A 564 -15.95 -5.68 -27.03
CA ASP A 564 -14.50 -5.58 -26.83
C ASP A 564 -14.14 -5.54 -25.35
N PHE A 565 -13.90 -6.71 -24.77
CA PHE A 565 -13.58 -6.86 -23.35
C PHE A 565 -12.25 -6.20 -22.96
N SER A 566 -11.30 -6.08 -23.89
CA SER A 566 -9.90 -5.77 -23.64
C SER A 566 -9.43 -4.39 -24.10
N GLN A 567 -10.29 -3.55 -24.67
CA GLN A 567 -9.91 -2.28 -25.32
C GLN A 567 -8.93 -2.50 -26.50
N ALA A 568 -9.27 -3.43 -27.40
CA ALA A 568 -8.43 -3.80 -28.53
C ALA A 568 -8.88 -3.18 -29.87
N ASP A 569 -10.11 -2.68 -29.96
CA ASP A 569 -10.76 -2.17 -31.15
C ASP A 569 -11.18 -0.70 -30.97
N ASP A 570 -10.29 0.23 -31.22
CA ASP A 570 -10.62 1.66 -31.19
C ASP A 570 -11.65 2.02 -32.27
N ARG A 571 -12.73 2.62 -31.84
CA ARG A 571 -13.86 3.06 -32.66
C ARG A 571 -13.98 4.57 -32.82
N ALA A 572 -13.07 5.35 -32.26
CA ALA A 572 -13.14 6.81 -32.23
C ALA A 572 -13.40 7.41 -33.63
N ALA A 573 -12.69 6.95 -34.65
CA ALA A 573 -12.86 7.41 -36.03
C ALA A 573 -14.19 6.95 -36.67
N LYS A 574 -14.81 5.88 -36.16
CA LYS A 574 -16.08 5.33 -36.68
C LYS A 574 -17.31 5.89 -36.01
N GLU A 575 -17.15 6.32 -34.76
CA GLU A 575 -18.23 6.78 -33.88
C GLU A 575 -17.90 8.16 -33.27
N PRO A 576 -17.60 9.20 -34.09
CA PRO A 576 -17.13 10.49 -33.60
C PRO A 576 -18.14 11.22 -32.71
N GLU A 577 -19.44 11.08 -32.97
CA GLU A 577 -20.49 11.68 -32.15
C GLU A 577 -20.57 11.01 -30.78
N LYS A 578 -20.40 9.68 -30.71
CA LYS A 578 -20.34 8.96 -29.44
C LYS A 578 -19.11 9.36 -28.64
N LEU A 579 -17.97 9.50 -29.30
CA LEU A 579 -16.75 10.00 -28.64
C LEU A 579 -16.98 11.39 -28.03
N LYS A 580 -17.57 12.30 -28.76
CA LYS A 580 -17.87 13.67 -28.28
C LYS A 580 -18.84 13.66 -27.08
N GLU A 581 -19.86 12.79 -27.13
CA GLU A 581 -20.78 12.57 -26.00
C GLU A 581 -20.00 12.13 -24.75
N MET A 582 -19.12 11.14 -24.90
CA MET A 582 -18.34 10.60 -23.80
C MET A 582 -17.33 11.62 -23.23
N GLN A 583 -16.69 12.40 -24.08
CA GLN A 583 -15.82 13.50 -23.65
C GLN A 583 -16.57 14.54 -22.82
N ALA A 584 -17.77 14.93 -23.24
CA ALA A 584 -18.63 15.85 -22.49
C ALA A 584 -19.02 15.26 -21.12
N ARG A 585 -19.29 13.95 -21.07
CA ARG A 585 -19.60 13.26 -19.81
C ARG A 585 -18.39 13.19 -18.89
N PHE A 586 -17.19 12.97 -19.42
CA PHE A 586 -15.96 13.06 -18.60
C PHE A 586 -15.85 14.45 -17.95
N ASP A 587 -16.09 15.50 -18.72
CA ASP A 587 -16.00 16.88 -18.26
C ASP A 587 -17.02 17.18 -17.14
N GLU A 588 -18.25 16.64 -17.27
CA GLU A 588 -19.30 16.73 -16.25
C GLU A 588 -18.89 16.04 -14.94
N GLU A 589 -18.45 14.77 -15.01
CA GLU A 589 -18.02 13.99 -13.85
C GLU A 589 -16.74 14.59 -13.23
N ALA A 590 -15.79 15.08 -14.04
CA ALA A 590 -14.57 15.70 -13.58
C ALA A 590 -14.82 16.98 -12.76
N ARG A 591 -15.79 17.80 -13.17
CA ARG A 591 -16.21 19.00 -12.40
C ARG A 591 -16.94 18.63 -11.11
N LYS A 592 -17.78 17.61 -11.17
CA LYS A 592 -18.56 17.14 -10.02
C LYS A 592 -17.68 16.57 -8.91
N TYR A 593 -16.58 15.91 -9.26
CA TYR A 593 -15.73 15.14 -8.35
C TYR A 593 -14.35 15.76 -8.11
N GLU A 594 -14.13 17.02 -8.43
CA GLU A 594 -12.90 17.76 -8.14
C GLU A 594 -11.64 17.20 -8.86
N VAL A 595 -11.83 16.62 -10.07
CA VAL A 595 -10.74 16.10 -10.89
C VAL A 595 -9.86 17.23 -11.43
N TYR A 596 -10.44 18.39 -11.70
CA TYR A 596 -9.68 19.54 -12.19
C TYR A 596 -9.02 20.34 -11.06
N PRO A 597 -7.83 20.89 -11.31
CA PRO A 597 -7.06 20.86 -12.57
C PRO A 597 -6.36 19.50 -12.78
N LEU A 598 -6.26 19.06 -14.05
CA LEU A 598 -5.39 17.93 -14.38
C LEU A 598 -3.95 18.28 -14.03
N ASP A 599 -3.22 17.33 -13.45
CA ASP A 599 -1.83 17.52 -13.01
C ASP A 599 -0.98 16.28 -13.38
N ASP A 600 -0.16 16.41 -14.42
CA ASP A 600 0.71 15.35 -14.94
C ASP A 600 2.07 15.26 -14.25
N ARG A 601 2.39 16.16 -13.32
CA ARG A 601 3.65 16.14 -12.56
C ARG A 601 3.69 14.89 -11.70
N PHE A 602 4.86 14.27 -11.61
CA PHE A 602 5.13 13.13 -10.73
C PHE A 602 6.20 13.50 -9.69
N ALA A 603 7.47 13.33 -10.03
CA ALA A 603 8.57 13.65 -9.13
C ALA A 603 8.65 15.15 -8.79
N GLU A 604 8.24 16.03 -9.71
CA GLU A 604 8.18 17.48 -9.48
C GLU A 604 7.22 17.86 -8.34
N ARG A 605 6.23 17.03 -8.02
CA ARG A 605 5.35 17.25 -6.86
C ARG A 605 6.10 17.21 -5.54
N ALA A 606 7.25 16.53 -5.46
CA ALA A 606 8.07 16.47 -4.26
C ALA A 606 8.63 17.84 -3.84
N VAL A 607 8.79 18.76 -4.80
CA VAL A 607 9.28 20.13 -4.58
C VAL A 607 8.17 21.19 -4.58
N VAL A 608 6.92 20.79 -4.65
CA VAL A 608 5.78 21.73 -4.52
C VAL A 608 5.81 22.39 -3.16
N ALA A 609 5.90 23.72 -3.16
CA ALA A 609 6.41 24.50 -2.06
C ALA A 609 5.53 24.52 -0.82
N ASP A 610 4.25 24.44 -0.84
CA ASP A 610 3.39 24.83 0.29
C ASP A 610 2.77 23.68 1.08
N ARG A 611 3.33 22.45 1.04
CA ARG A 611 2.86 21.37 1.92
C ARG A 611 3.00 21.73 3.39
N PRO A 612 2.02 21.38 4.23
CA PRO A 612 2.21 21.38 5.66
C PRO A 612 3.44 20.53 6.05
N SER A 613 4.21 20.98 7.03
CA SER A 613 5.38 20.21 7.51
C SER A 613 5.77 20.70 8.90
N HIS A 614 6.19 19.79 9.78
CA HIS A 614 6.77 20.12 11.09
C HIS A 614 8.12 20.82 10.99
N THR A 615 8.78 20.74 9.84
CA THR A 615 10.11 21.34 9.61
C THR A 615 10.04 22.67 8.86
N ARG A 616 8.89 23.06 8.34
CA ARG A 616 8.71 24.25 7.49
C ARG A 616 9.10 25.53 8.23
N GLY A 617 9.88 26.37 7.58
CA GLY A 617 10.32 27.68 8.11
C GLY A 617 11.34 27.58 9.24
N ARG A 618 11.81 26.40 9.56
CA ARG A 618 12.86 26.16 10.56
C ARG A 618 14.18 25.87 9.87
N SER A 619 15.26 26.46 10.39
CA SER A 619 16.64 26.19 9.98
C SER A 619 17.49 25.62 11.11
N HIS A 620 16.95 25.57 12.31
CA HIS A 620 17.60 25.03 13.51
C HIS A 620 16.71 23.98 14.18
N PHE A 621 17.27 22.82 14.48
CA PHE A 621 16.58 21.68 15.08
C PHE A 621 17.42 21.08 16.19
N THR A 622 16.78 20.63 17.27
CA THR A 622 17.43 19.91 18.36
C THR A 622 16.70 18.59 18.60
N PHE A 623 17.44 17.51 18.67
CA PHE A 623 16.97 16.16 18.95
C PHE A 623 17.71 15.58 20.16
N PHE A 624 17.07 14.62 20.81
CA PHE A 624 17.59 13.98 22.01
C PHE A 624 17.72 12.46 21.81
N ALA A 625 18.52 11.82 22.66
CA ALA A 625 18.65 10.36 22.65
C ALA A 625 17.28 9.66 22.73
N GLY A 626 17.13 8.58 21.96
CA GLY A 626 15.89 7.85 21.86
C GLY A 626 14.87 8.42 20.85
N THR A 627 15.19 9.53 20.17
CA THR A 627 14.47 9.93 18.97
C THR A 627 14.78 8.92 17.86
N ARG A 628 13.78 8.18 17.43
CA ARG A 628 13.95 7.15 16.40
C ARG A 628 12.70 6.97 15.56
N ARG A 629 12.89 6.37 14.39
CA ARG A 629 11.81 6.10 13.42
C ARG A 629 11.05 7.37 13.03
N VAL A 630 11.74 8.52 12.94
CA VAL A 630 11.14 9.75 12.43
C VAL A 630 11.06 9.63 10.90
N PRO A 631 9.85 9.66 10.31
CA PRO A 631 9.70 9.59 8.86
C PRO A 631 10.44 10.73 8.15
N GLU A 632 10.96 10.47 6.96
CA GLU A 632 11.74 11.46 6.19
C GLU A 632 11.00 12.79 5.98
N GLY A 633 9.66 12.75 5.73
CA GLY A 633 8.83 13.95 5.59
C GLY A 633 8.72 14.83 6.85
N SER A 634 9.06 14.28 8.02
CA SER A 634 9.09 14.97 9.33
C SER A 634 10.51 15.28 9.84
N ALA A 635 11.55 14.79 9.17
CA ALA A 635 12.95 15.04 9.48
C ALA A 635 13.49 16.31 8.79
N PRO A 636 14.57 16.92 9.31
CA PRO A 636 15.22 18.07 8.65
C PRO A 636 15.71 17.69 7.25
N ASN A 637 15.32 18.47 6.23
CA ASN A 637 15.76 18.21 4.88
C ASN A 637 17.19 18.76 4.64
N VAL A 638 18.17 17.89 4.75
CA VAL A 638 19.61 18.19 4.52
C VAL A 638 20.07 17.90 3.09
N LYS A 639 19.21 17.33 2.24
CA LYS A 639 19.54 16.89 0.86
C LYS A 639 19.90 18.10 -0.02
N ALA A 640 20.98 17.96 -0.79
CA ALA A 640 21.48 19.00 -1.71
C ALA A 640 21.52 20.43 -1.07
N ARG A 641 21.89 20.50 0.21
CA ARG A 641 21.87 21.73 1.00
C ARG A 641 23.03 21.77 2.00
N SER A 642 23.68 22.93 2.11
CA SER A 642 24.72 23.16 3.14
C SER A 642 24.10 23.08 4.53
N HIS A 643 24.75 22.35 5.44
CA HIS A 643 24.24 22.14 6.79
C HIS A 643 25.36 21.80 7.78
N THR A 644 25.04 21.86 9.06
CA THR A 644 25.92 21.43 10.15
C THR A 644 25.15 20.48 11.07
N LEU A 645 25.75 19.34 11.37
CA LEU A 645 25.30 18.41 12.41
C LEU A 645 26.24 18.58 13.62
N THR A 646 25.72 18.90 14.79
CA THR A 646 26.50 19.05 16.04
C THR A 646 25.95 18.10 17.06
N ALA A 647 26.73 17.11 17.48
CA ALA A 647 26.38 16.16 18.52
C ALA A 647 27.18 16.42 19.79
N LYS A 648 26.50 16.64 20.92
CA LYS A 648 27.11 16.64 22.26
C LYS A 648 26.97 15.25 22.83
N ILE A 649 28.08 14.59 23.08
CA ILE A 649 28.14 13.20 23.52
C ILE A 649 29.03 13.05 24.75
N ASP A 650 28.82 11.97 25.53
CA ASP A 650 29.68 11.55 26.61
C ASP A 650 30.30 10.17 26.26
N VAL A 651 31.58 10.14 26.04
CA VAL A 651 32.36 8.97 25.65
C VAL A 651 32.89 8.28 26.91
N PRO A 652 32.53 6.99 27.16
CA PRO A 652 33.00 6.25 28.31
C PRO A 652 34.54 6.12 28.36
N ALA A 653 35.08 5.86 29.53
CA ALA A 653 36.52 5.65 29.69
C ALA A 653 37.10 4.49 28.89
N VAL A 654 36.26 3.52 28.50
CA VAL A 654 36.61 2.38 27.64
C VAL A 654 36.51 2.69 26.16
N GLY A 655 36.15 3.92 25.77
CA GLY A 655 35.84 4.32 24.40
C GLY A 655 34.37 4.11 24.06
N ALA A 656 33.98 4.53 22.87
CA ALA A 656 32.63 4.37 22.35
C ALA A 656 32.63 3.73 20.96
N GLU A 657 31.52 3.08 20.64
CA GLU A 657 31.18 2.52 19.34
C GLU A 657 29.71 2.85 19.05
N GLY A 658 29.30 2.86 17.78
CA GLY A 658 27.91 2.96 17.39
C GLY A 658 27.52 4.27 16.74
N VAL A 659 26.25 4.32 16.28
CA VAL A 659 25.69 5.45 15.52
C VAL A 659 25.23 6.55 16.46
N ILE A 660 25.63 7.78 16.15
CA ILE A 660 25.19 9.00 16.85
C ILE A 660 23.93 9.56 16.18
N ILE A 661 23.94 9.61 14.84
CA ILE A 661 22.82 10.06 14.01
C ILE A 661 22.86 9.33 12.67
N ALA A 662 21.71 8.86 12.20
CA ALA A 662 21.53 8.30 10.88
C ALA A 662 20.23 8.79 10.25
N GLN A 663 20.20 8.85 8.92
CA GLN A 663 18.98 9.00 8.16
C GLN A 663 19.11 8.24 6.84
N GLY A 664 18.14 7.35 6.58
CA GLY A 664 18.10 6.53 5.37
C GLY A 664 18.47 5.09 5.62
N GLY A 665 18.79 4.37 4.57
CA GLY A 665 19.17 2.96 4.52
C GLY A 665 19.92 2.70 3.21
N SER A 666 19.23 2.22 2.18
CA SER A 666 19.81 2.03 0.83
C SER A 666 20.36 3.33 0.21
N ALA A 667 19.93 4.48 0.72
CA ALA A 667 20.55 5.80 0.50
C ALA A 667 20.48 6.60 1.80
N GLY A 668 21.38 7.60 2.00
CA GLY A 668 21.32 8.44 3.18
C GLY A 668 22.66 8.85 3.73
N TYR A 669 22.70 9.13 5.05
CA TYR A 669 23.94 9.49 5.74
C TYR A 669 23.95 8.93 7.18
N SER A 670 25.17 8.72 7.70
CA SER A 670 25.38 8.31 9.08
C SER A 670 26.62 8.98 9.68
N LEU A 671 26.48 9.53 10.90
CA LEU A 671 27.59 9.99 11.75
C LEU A 671 27.72 8.96 12.88
N PHE A 672 28.85 8.28 12.97
CA PHE A 672 29.03 7.15 13.87
C PHE A 672 30.46 7.03 14.40
N VAL A 673 30.64 6.26 15.44
CA VAL A 673 31.97 5.88 15.99
C VAL A 673 32.21 4.42 15.67
N LYS A 674 33.37 4.15 15.05
CA LYS A 674 33.83 2.81 14.77
C LYS A 674 35.34 2.70 14.96
N ASP A 675 35.81 1.62 15.60
CA ASP A 675 37.20 1.44 16.00
C ASP A 675 37.73 2.66 16.79
N GLY A 676 36.85 3.22 17.66
CA GLY A 676 37.10 4.40 18.48
C GLY A 676 37.24 5.71 17.72
N ARG A 677 36.99 5.76 16.41
CA ARG A 677 37.13 6.97 15.56
C ARG A 677 35.77 7.46 15.11
N LEU A 678 35.63 8.79 15.07
CA LEU A 678 34.45 9.44 14.47
C LEU A 678 34.47 9.26 12.95
N ASN A 679 33.34 8.86 12.38
CA ASN A 679 33.14 8.64 10.95
C ASN A 679 31.89 9.36 10.49
N TYR A 680 31.89 9.79 9.24
CA TYR A 680 30.68 10.21 8.50
C TYR A 680 30.66 9.53 7.14
N GLU A 681 29.55 8.92 6.80
CA GLU A 681 29.34 8.30 5.48
C GLU A 681 28.14 8.96 4.77
N ASN A 682 28.35 9.31 3.49
CA ASN A 682 27.29 9.66 2.55
C ASN A 682 27.08 8.44 1.62
N ASN A 683 25.87 7.92 1.61
CA ASN A 683 25.48 6.80 0.77
C ASN A 683 24.60 7.31 -0.38
N PHE A 684 25.12 7.30 -1.60
CA PHE A 684 24.40 7.64 -2.82
C PHE A 684 23.82 6.38 -3.47
N PHE A 685 22.67 5.90 -2.94
CA PHE A 685 21.91 4.76 -3.45
C PHE A 685 22.71 3.46 -3.56
N GLY A 686 23.68 3.21 -2.69
CA GLY A 686 24.59 2.07 -2.78
C GLY A 686 25.58 2.11 -3.94
N LYS A 687 25.44 3.07 -4.86
CA LYS A 687 26.28 3.24 -6.06
C LYS A 687 27.63 3.87 -5.75
N GLU A 688 27.62 4.87 -4.90
CA GLU A 688 28.81 5.59 -4.41
C GLU A 688 28.70 5.74 -2.90
N ARG A 689 29.81 5.56 -2.21
CA ARG A 689 29.88 5.72 -0.75
C ARG A 689 31.11 6.55 -0.42
N ASP A 690 30.89 7.73 0.14
CA ASP A 690 31.94 8.65 0.54
C ASP A 690 32.09 8.59 2.06
N LEU A 691 33.20 8.05 2.56
CA LEU A 691 33.51 7.90 3.98
C LEU A 691 34.57 8.90 4.41
N ILE A 692 34.31 9.66 5.48
CA ILE A 692 35.31 10.45 6.20
C ILE A 692 35.58 9.71 7.53
N THR A 693 36.83 9.39 7.81
CA THR A 693 37.27 8.84 9.09
C THR A 693 38.19 9.84 9.78
N ALA A 694 37.95 10.13 11.05
CA ALA A 694 38.79 11.02 11.86
C ALA A 694 40.25 10.49 11.96
N SER A 695 41.23 11.41 11.91
CA SER A 695 42.64 11.06 12.05
C SER A 695 42.99 10.43 13.42
N ASP A 696 42.24 10.83 14.47
CA ASP A 696 42.52 10.44 15.83
C ASP A 696 41.35 9.70 16.46
N VAL A 697 41.63 8.92 17.51
CA VAL A 697 40.63 8.27 18.34
C VAL A 697 39.85 9.36 19.12
N LEU A 698 38.56 9.16 19.25
CA LEU A 698 37.68 10.07 19.95
C LEU A 698 38.09 10.19 21.43
N PRO A 699 38.26 11.38 21.99
CA PRO A 699 38.62 11.52 23.40
C PRO A 699 37.48 11.04 24.31
N THR A 700 37.83 10.62 25.53
CA THR A 700 36.85 10.19 26.54
C THR A 700 36.27 11.40 27.32
N GLY A 701 35.06 11.25 27.87
CA GLY A 701 34.31 12.32 28.54
C GLY A 701 33.44 13.12 27.61
N LYS A 702 33.13 14.37 27.98
CA LYS A 702 32.28 15.25 27.18
C LYS A 702 32.98 15.70 25.91
N VAL A 703 32.38 15.40 24.76
CA VAL A 703 32.93 15.68 23.44
C VAL A 703 31.86 16.35 22.58
N THR A 704 32.26 17.33 21.79
CA THR A 704 31.43 17.91 20.73
C THR A 704 31.91 17.39 19.37
N ALA A 705 31.14 16.49 18.77
CA ALA A 705 31.38 15.97 17.42
C ALA A 705 30.57 16.79 16.41
N VAL A 706 31.24 17.28 15.37
CA VAL A 706 30.60 18.14 14.34
C VAL A 706 30.88 17.60 12.96
N PHE A 707 29.84 17.54 12.12
CA PHE A 707 29.96 17.40 10.68
C PHE A 707 29.44 18.65 10.01
N GLU A 708 30.30 19.27 9.19
CA GLU A 708 29.92 20.42 8.35
C GLU A 708 29.92 20.01 6.88
N TYR A 709 28.80 20.27 6.20
CA TYR A 709 28.68 20.08 4.77
C TYR A 709 28.48 21.40 4.04
N THR A 710 29.28 21.63 3.01
CA THR A 710 29.11 22.74 2.07
C THR A 710 28.71 22.17 0.71
N HIS A 711 27.47 22.45 0.28
CA HIS A 711 26.97 22.08 -1.03
C HIS A 711 27.54 23.04 -2.08
N GLU A 712 28.22 22.53 -3.08
CA GLU A 712 29.01 23.33 -4.05
C GLU A 712 28.49 23.16 -5.48
N ASP A 713 28.08 21.94 -5.85
CA ASP A 713 27.64 21.64 -7.21
C ASP A 713 26.10 21.69 -7.28
N GLN A 714 25.58 22.73 -7.94
CA GLN A 714 24.12 22.97 -8.07
C GLN A 714 23.45 22.09 -9.15
N THR A 715 24.18 21.17 -9.77
CA THR A 715 23.57 20.18 -10.67
C THR A 715 22.72 19.20 -9.87
N PHE A 716 21.73 18.58 -10.52
CA PHE A 716 20.84 17.63 -9.88
C PHE A 716 21.61 16.41 -9.35
N GLY A 717 21.59 16.21 -8.04
CA GLY A 717 22.40 15.20 -7.35
C GLY A 717 23.88 15.56 -7.20
N GLY A 718 24.27 16.81 -7.50
CA GLY A 718 25.64 17.30 -7.33
C GLY A 718 26.06 17.32 -5.87
N GLY A 719 27.36 17.24 -5.63
CA GLY A 719 27.97 17.08 -4.32
C GLY A 719 28.58 18.35 -3.73
N GLY A 720 29.53 18.14 -2.82
CA GLY A 720 30.17 19.23 -2.09
C GLY A 720 31.30 18.72 -1.18
N THR A 721 31.68 19.51 -0.19
CA THR A 721 32.77 19.21 0.75
C THR A 721 32.21 18.95 2.15
N GLY A 722 32.56 17.80 2.75
CA GLY A 722 32.31 17.44 4.13
C GLY A 722 33.55 17.58 5.01
N ARG A 723 33.38 18.04 6.25
CA ARG A 723 34.42 18.19 7.27
C ARG A 723 33.96 17.59 8.58
N LEU A 724 34.81 16.84 9.25
CA LEU A 724 34.62 16.38 10.62
C LEU A 724 35.46 17.21 11.58
N LEU A 725 34.86 17.64 12.69
CA LEU A 725 35.54 18.33 13.77
C LEU A 725 35.23 17.63 15.11
N VAL A 726 36.21 17.61 16.01
CA VAL A 726 36.08 17.16 17.40
C VAL A 726 36.57 18.31 18.29
N ASP A 727 35.71 18.80 19.18
CA ASP A 727 35.97 19.95 20.07
C ASP A 727 36.55 21.17 19.31
N GLY A 728 36.04 21.40 18.11
CA GLY A 728 36.43 22.52 17.23
C GLY A 728 37.68 22.27 16.38
N ALA A 729 38.41 21.18 16.57
CA ALA A 729 39.57 20.81 15.74
C ALA A 729 39.10 19.98 14.52
N GLU A 730 39.54 20.33 13.31
CA GLU A 730 39.30 19.53 12.10
C GLU A 730 40.09 18.22 12.19
N VAL A 731 39.37 17.07 12.11
CA VAL A 731 39.93 15.73 12.22
C VAL A 731 39.74 14.91 10.95
N GLY A 732 39.02 15.42 9.97
CA GLY A 732 38.81 14.75 8.68
C GLY A 732 38.10 15.64 7.68
N LYS A 733 38.34 15.39 6.40
CA LYS A 733 37.72 16.13 5.27
C LYS A 733 37.67 15.26 4.02
N ALA A 734 36.57 15.31 3.29
CA ALA A 734 36.47 14.73 1.96
C ALA A 734 35.55 15.54 1.05
N ARG A 735 35.70 15.33 -0.27
CA ARG A 735 34.76 15.77 -1.27
C ARG A 735 33.80 14.64 -1.57
N PHE A 736 32.52 14.94 -1.56
CA PHE A 736 31.46 14.05 -2.02
C PHE A 736 31.15 14.37 -3.48
N ALA A 737 31.19 13.36 -4.34
CA ALA A 737 30.89 13.56 -5.75
C ALA A 737 29.40 13.81 -5.95
N ARG A 738 28.55 13.10 -5.22
CA ARG A 738 27.08 13.15 -5.31
C ARG A 738 26.42 13.09 -3.95
N VAL A 739 25.21 13.67 -3.86
CA VAL A 739 24.30 13.49 -2.72
C VAL A 739 22.89 13.20 -3.24
N PRO A 740 22.07 12.37 -2.58
CA PRO A 740 20.69 12.12 -2.98
C PRO A 740 19.88 13.41 -3.02
N PRO A 741 19.20 13.77 -4.14
CA PRO A 741 18.60 15.10 -4.29
C PRO A 741 17.17 15.20 -3.77
N MET A 742 16.35 14.11 -3.83
CA MET A 742 14.92 14.17 -3.54
C MET A 742 14.53 13.35 -2.32
N ARG A 743 14.77 12.04 -2.30
CA ARG A 743 14.41 11.14 -1.21
C ARG A 743 15.53 10.13 -0.96
N TYR A 744 15.68 9.72 0.32
CA TYR A 744 16.55 8.62 0.71
C TYR A 744 15.83 7.27 0.58
N GLY A 745 14.55 7.22 0.98
CA GLY A 745 13.72 6.04 0.92
C GLY A 745 12.23 6.38 1.02
N ALA A 746 11.37 5.42 0.79
CA ALA A 746 9.92 5.61 0.97
C ALA A 746 9.52 5.48 2.45
N THR A 747 10.22 4.63 3.19
CA THR A 747 9.94 4.34 4.61
C THR A 747 11.18 4.37 5.49
N GLU A 748 12.31 4.84 4.96
CA GLU A 748 13.52 5.02 5.75
C GLU A 748 13.39 6.18 6.72
N THR A 749 14.11 6.10 7.83
CA THR A 749 13.88 6.96 8.99
C THR A 749 15.12 7.76 9.39
N PHE A 750 14.87 8.75 10.24
CA PHE A 750 15.89 9.53 10.92
C PHE A 750 15.94 9.08 12.36
N ASP A 751 17.16 8.78 12.87
CA ASP A 751 17.40 8.14 14.12
C ASP A 751 18.56 8.79 14.90
N ILE A 752 18.47 8.83 16.23
CA ILE A 752 19.48 9.36 17.15
C ILE A 752 19.92 8.26 18.13
N GLY A 753 21.20 7.95 18.11
CA GLY A 753 21.82 6.97 18.99
C GLY A 753 21.83 5.54 18.46
N GLU A 754 21.24 5.32 17.31
CA GLU A 754 21.27 4.03 16.56
C GLU A 754 20.92 4.27 15.10
N ASP A 755 21.07 3.25 14.24
CA ASP A 755 20.64 3.21 12.84
C ASP A 755 19.58 2.11 12.72
N ALA A 756 18.31 2.48 12.92
CA ALA A 756 17.22 1.54 12.96
C ALA A 756 16.80 1.13 11.54
N GLY A 757 16.57 -0.16 11.30
CA GLY A 757 16.19 -0.69 10.00
C GLY A 757 17.39 -1.12 9.15
N GLU A 758 17.39 -0.77 7.87
CA GLU A 758 18.51 -1.03 6.96
C GLU A 758 19.67 -0.10 7.26
N ALA A 759 20.86 -0.66 7.43
CA ALA A 759 22.05 0.13 7.75
C ALA A 759 22.46 1.07 6.59
N VAL A 760 22.62 2.36 6.87
CA VAL A 760 23.13 3.36 5.91
C VAL A 760 24.54 3.00 5.44
N SER A 761 25.41 2.58 6.36
CA SER A 761 26.82 2.29 6.08
C SER A 761 27.05 0.80 5.84
N ALA A 762 27.89 0.48 4.86
CA ALA A 762 28.36 -0.89 4.63
C ALA A 762 29.43 -1.33 5.68
N THR A 763 29.89 -0.43 6.54
CA THR A 763 30.96 -0.72 7.50
C THR A 763 30.47 -1.30 8.82
N TYR A 764 29.16 -1.22 9.12
CA TYR A 764 28.52 -1.81 10.29
C TYR A 764 27.21 -2.53 9.91
N LYS A 765 26.61 -3.22 10.85
CA LYS A 765 25.26 -3.78 10.73
C LYS A 765 24.32 -3.02 11.65
N GLY A 766 23.13 -2.71 11.16
CA GLY A 766 22.08 -2.11 11.99
C GLY A 766 21.60 -3.05 13.12
N PRO A 767 21.10 -2.49 14.25
CA PRO A 767 20.95 -1.06 14.52
C PRO A 767 22.20 -0.33 15.03
N PHE A 768 23.31 -0.99 15.35
CA PHE A 768 24.59 -0.48 15.82
C PHE A 768 24.48 0.67 16.86
N PRO A 769 23.88 0.40 18.02
CA PRO A 769 23.60 1.44 19.00
C PRO A 769 24.87 2.08 19.57
N PHE A 770 24.81 3.40 19.82
CA PHE A 770 25.91 4.15 20.44
C PHE A 770 26.11 3.71 21.90
N THR A 771 27.31 3.28 22.21
CA THR A 771 27.66 2.75 23.57
C THR A 771 27.99 3.86 24.59
N GLY A 772 28.11 5.11 24.16
CA GLY A 772 28.19 6.29 25.00
C GLY A 772 26.81 6.89 25.30
N THR A 773 26.79 8.16 25.72
CA THR A 773 25.54 8.91 25.89
C THR A 773 25.47 10.04 24.85
N VAL A 774 24.33 10.20 24.20
CA VAL A 774 24.02 11.37 23.36
C VAL A 774 23.23 12.33 24.24
N ASP A 775 23.79 13.50 24.56
CA ASP A 775 23.08 14.52 25.30
C ASP A 775 22.08 15.25 24.40
N GLU A 776 22.52 15.74 23.25
CA GLU A 776 21.70 16.37 22.22
C GLU A 776 22.38 16.35 20.86
N VAL A 777 21.60 16.38 19.79
CA VAL A 777 22.05 16.60 18.42
C VAL A 777 21.36 17.82 17.84
N MET A 778 22.12 18.78 17.34
CA MET A 778 21.64 19.99 16.68
C MET A 778 21.89 19.90 15.18
N ILE A 779 20.92 20.33 14.37
CA ILE A 779 21.01 20.41 12.91
C ILE A 779 20.74 21.85 12.49
N ASP A 780 21.73 22.49 11.86
CA ASP A 780 21.63 23.83 11.30
C ASP A 780 21.63 23.78 9.78
N LEU A 781 20.54 24.22 9.12
CA LEU A 781 20.41 24.33 7.69
C LEU A 781 20.84 25.72 7.22
N LYS A 782 21.68 25.79 6.18
CA LYS A 782 22.27 27.04 5.64
C LYS A 782 21.67 27.41 4.28
#